data_24ee9bc0d8568b5f7fa5cd8a824e0648
#
_entry.id   24ee9bc0d8568b5f7fa5cd8a824e0648
#
_cell.length_a   1.000
_cell.length_b   1.000
_cell.length_c   1.000
_cell.angle_alpha   90.00
_cell.angle_beta   90.00
_cell.angle_gamma   90.00
#
_symmetry.space_group_name_H-M   'P 1'
#
loop_
_entity.id
_entity.type
_entity.pdbx_description
1 polymer ?
#
loop_
_entity_poly.entity_id
_entity_poly.type
_entity_poly.pdbx_seq_one_letter_code
_entity_poly.pdbx_strand_id
1 'polypeptide(L)'
;MNINKFTIKSQEAIQLSQQLAQRNGQQQIENEHIFKAIFEVDENVAPFILKKLNVNVPLFLQILDSTIQSFPKVSGGDILLSRDANKALNEAEIIAQKMNDEYVSIEHLILAIFDSKSKVSQILKDQGVTGKGLKAAIEELRKGERVTSASAEETYNSLNKYAKNLNELARTGKLDPVIGRDEEIRRVLQILTRRTKNNPMLIGEPGVGKTAIAEGLAHRIVDGDVPENLKEKIVFSLDMGALIAGAKFKGEFEERLKSVVKEVTAAEGDIVLFIDEIHTLVGAGGGEGAMDAANILKPALARGELRAIGATTLDEYQKYFEKDKALERRFQKVLIDEPDTESAISILRGIKEKYETHHKVQIKDEAIIAAVELSQRYITNRFLPDKAIDLMDEAASKLRMEINSKPEELDVLDRKIMQLEIEIEAIKREKEESKLKILHMDLANLKEERNEIYARWKSEKDIVDGIQAVKLEIEDFKYEAERAEREGDYGKVAEIRYGKIKEAQERQDALQKQLLEFQSGNSLIKEEVTREDIAEVVAKWTGIPVMKMLQTEREKLLHLEDELHKRVVGQEEAIEAVSDAVRRSRAGLQDMKKPVGTFLFLGTTGVGKTELAKALAEYLFDDENAMTRIDMSEYQERHSVSRLVGAPPGYVGYDEGGQLTEAVRRKPYSVILLDEIEKAHPDTFNILLQVLDEGRLTDNKGRLADFKNTIIIMTSNMGSHIIQEKFENLKGSVEAATEAAKNEVLGLLKQTVRPEFINRIDEIVMFTPLTVDNISKIVSLQLKSVTKMLALQGITMDATPEAIAYLSDKGYDPHFGARPVKRVVQREVLNQLSKEILAGNITTDSIILLDAFDGKLVFRNQSQEV
;
A
#
# COMPACT_ATOMS: atom_id res chain seq x y z
N MET A 1 -4.11 26.52 52.91
CA MET A 1 -4.19 26.33 51.46
C MET A 1 -5.20 25.22 51.15
N ASN A 2 -6.22 25.49 50.37
CA ASN A 2 -7.20 24.48 49.95
C ASN A 2 -6.87 24.04 48.53
N ILE A 3 -6.20 22.89 48.39
CA ILE A 3 -5.69 22.39 47.09
C ILE A 3 -6.81 22.14 46.08
N ASN A 4 -8.06 21.93 46.55
CA ASN A 4 -9.22 21.71 45.70
C ASN A 4 -9.67 22.98 44.93
N LYS A 5 -9.13 24.14 45.29
CA LYS A 5 -9.33 25.39 44.56
C LYS A 5 -8.36 25.61 43.41
N PHE A 6 -7.39 24.71 43.22
CA PHE A 6 -6.42 24.81 42.16
C PHE A 6 -6.92 23.95 40.98
N THR A 7 -6.63 24.39 39.79
CA THR A 7 -6.87 23.58 38.58
C THR A 7 -6.03 22.28 38.60
N ILE A 8 -6.43 21.28 37.82
CA ILE A 8 -5.75 19.99 37.80
C ILE A 8 -4.25 20.18 37.49
N LYS A 9 -3.93 20.98 36.50
CA LYS A 9 -2.53 21.26 36.12
C LYS A 9 -1.75 22.02 37.19
N SER A 10 -2.42 22.95 37.87
CA SER A 10 -1.79 23.65 39.01
C SER A 10 -1.50 22.73 40.19
N GLN A 11 -2.39 21.75 40.44
CA GLN A 11 -2.16 20.71 41.46
C GLN A 11 -0.99 19.78 41.06
N GLU A 12 -0.98 19.34 39.82
CA GLU A 12 0.12 18.51 39.27
C GLU A 12 1.47 19.23 39.33
N ALA A 13 1.50 20.53 39.00
CA ALA A 13 2.71 21.32 39.07
C ALA A 13 3.23 21.43 40.52
N ILE A 14 2.34 21.61 41.50
CA ILE A 14 2.73 21.62 42.91
C ILE A 14 3.25 20.25 43.36
N GLN A 15 2.60 19.16 42.94
CA GLN A 15 3.02 17.82 43.27
C GLN A 15 4.37 17.49 42.62
N LEU A 16 4.56 17.85 41.35
CA LEU A 16 5.82 17.65 40.64
C LEU A 16 6.95 18.49 41.23
N SER A 17 6.68 19.69 41.69
CA SER A 17 7.69 20.52 42.38
C SER A 17 8.26 19.85 43.63
N GLN A 18 7.44 19.08 44.36
CA GLN A 18 7.89 18.25 45.48
C GLN A 18 8.82 17.12 45.01
N GLN A 19 8.47 16.47 43.92
CA GLN A 19 9.32 15.41 43.34
C GLN A 19 10.65 15.97 42.84
N LEU A 20 10.64 17.16 42.22
CA LEU A 20 11.86 17.83 41.75
C LEU A 20 12.80 18.19 42.91
N ALA A 21 12.26 18.74 44.04
CA ALA A 21 13.03 18.99 45.23
C ALA A 21 13.63 17.70 45.80
N GLN A 22 12.85 16.60 45.81
CA GLN A 22 13.29 15.29 46.27
C GLN A 22 14.44 14.72 45.42
N ARG A 23 14.30 14.76 44.12
CA ARG A 23 15.33 14.29 43.17
C ARG A 23 16.63 15.04 43.32
N ASN A 24 16.59 16.34 43.67
CA ASN A 24 17.77 17.17 43.86
C ASN A 24 18.35 17.09 45.28
N GLY A 25 17.74 16.31 46.19
CA GLY A 25 18.16 16.17 47.54
C GLY A 25 17.95 17.45 48.42
N GLN A 26 16.85 18.18 48.11
CA GLN A 26 16.52 19.46 48.77
C GLN A 26 15.29 19.29 49.68
N GLN A 27 15.37 19.87 50.88
CA GLN A 27 14.28 19.76 51.88
C GLN A 27 13.20 20.83 51.75
N GLN A 28 13.44 21.86 50.97
CA GLN A 28 12.47 22.95 50.76
C GLN A 28 12.05 23.06 49.29
N ILE A 29 10.75 23.17 49.10
CA ILE A 29 10.19 23.48 47.78
C ILE A 29 10.20 25.00 47.66
N GLU A 30 11.06 25.49 46.76
CA GLU A 30 11.17 26.91 46.42
C GLU A 30 10.32 27.27 45.21
N ASN A 31 10.09 28.58 44.96
CA ASN A 31 9.37 29.05 43.78
C ASN A 31 9.98 28.57 42.43
N GLU A 32 11.29 28.36 42.44
CA GLU A 32 12.05 27.83 41.30
C GLU A 32 11.60 26.41 40.93
N HIS A 33 11.32 25.57 41.95
CA HIS A 33 10.80 24.22 41.70
C HIS A 33 9.36 24.26 41.15
N ILE A 34 8.51 25.13 41.69
CA ILE A 34 7.13 25.29 41.20
C ILE A 34 7.14 25.80 39.77
N PHE A 35 7.97 26.81 39.46
CA PHE A 35 8.06 27.37 38.12
C PHE A 35 8.61 26.35 37.09
N LYS A 36 9.60 25.55 37.48
CA LYS A 36 10.10 24.46 36.64
C LYS A 36 9.03 23.41 36.42
N ALA A 37 8.32 23.00 37.46
CA ALA A 37 7.23 22.04 37.38
C ALA A 37 6.10 22.51 36.46
N ILE A 38 5.79 23.83 36.46
CA ILE A 38 4.80 24.44 35.55
C ILE A 38 5.19 24.13 34.07
N PHE A 39 6.47 24.28 33.71
CA PHE A 39 6.94 23.99 32.36
C PHE A 39 6.94 22.49 32.00
N GLU A 40 7.08 21.61 32.98
CA GLU A 40 7.03 20.16 32.74
C GLU A 40 5.61 19.62 32.66
N VAL A 41 4.65 20.26 33.35
CA VAL A 41 3.22 19.90 33.36
C VAL A 41 2.47 20.55 32.19
N ASP A 42 2.87 21.77 31.83
CA ASP A 42 2.15 22.54 30.80
C ASP A 42 3.05 23.02 29.68
N GLU A 43 2.81 22.45 28.51
CA GLU A 43 3.53 22.78 27.28
C GLU A 43 2.96 24.02 26.54
N ASN A 44 1.84 24.60 27.02
CA ASN A 44 1.10 25.62 26.28
C ASN A 44 1.10 27.00 26.93
N VAL A 45 0.56 27.12 28.16
CA VAL A 45 0.31 28.41 28.81
C VAL A 45 1.61 29.15 29.14
N ALA A 46 2.50 28.49 29.89
CA ALA A 46 3.77 29.09 30.29
C ALA A 46 4.71 29.41 29.11
N PRO A 47 4.93 28.48 28.12
CA PRO A 47 5.70 28.79 26.93
C PRO A 47 5.09 29.92 26.09
N PHE A 48 3.76 29.94 25.91
CA PHE A 48 3.08 31.00 25.16
C PHE A 48 3.33 32.37 25.79
N ILE A 49 3.11 32.50 27.11
CA ILE A 49 3.28 33.75 27.84
C ILE A 49 4.72 34.26 27.69
N LEU A 50 5.72 33.40 27.90
CA LEU A 50 7.11 33.82 27.83
C LEU A 50 7.56 34.15 26.40
N LYS A 51 7.12 33.39 25.42
CA LYS A 51 7.39 33.67 24.01
C LYS A 51 6.79 35.00 23.55
N LYS A 52 5.58 35.31 23.99
CA LYS A 52 4.91 36.60 23.73
C LYS A 52 5.68 37.80 24.31
N LEU A 53 6.36 37.57 25.43
CA LEU A 53 7.21 38.56 26.08
C LEU A 53 8.66 38.59 25.56
N ASN A 54 8.92 37.91 24.43
CA ASN A 54 10.22 37.77 23.78
C ASN A 54 11.32 37.16 24.68
N VAL A 55 10.95 36.34 25.67
CA VAL A 55 11.88 35.62 26.55
C VAL A 55 12.44 34.43 25.80
N ASN A 56 13.77 34.25 25.79
CA ASN A 56 14.42 33.04 25.27
C ASN A 56 14.18 31.86 26.22
N VAL A 57 13.14 31.08 25.94
CA VAL A 57 12.70 29.97 26.83
C VAL A 57 13.80 28.91 27.07
N PRO A 58 14.55 28.43 26.07
CA PRO A 58 15.66 27.51 26.32
C PRO A 58 16.73 28.05 27.27
N LEU A 59 17.16 29.28 27.05
CA LEU A 59 18.15 29.93 27.93
C LEU A 59 17.59 30.15 29.35
N PHE A 60 16.32 30.56 29.45
CA PHE A 60 15.64 30.74 30.72
C PHE A 60 15.60 29.43 31.52
N LEU A 61 15.22 28.34 30.92
CA LEU A 61 15.16 27.02 31.55
C LEU A 61 16.55 26.55 32.01
N GLN A 62 17.58 26.79 31.20
CA GLN A 62 18.97 26.45 31.58
C GLN A 62 19.43 27.24 32.81
N ILE A 63 19.12 28.52 32.88
CA ILE A 63 19.43 29.37 34.06
C ILE A 63 18.62 28.91 35.30
N LEU A 64 17.34 28.55 35.09
CA LEU A 64 16.48 28.05 36.17
C LEU A 64 17.02 26.72 36.72
N ASP A 65 17.44 25.79 35.89
CA ASP A 65 18.03 24.50 36.28
C ASP A 65 19.30 24.71 37.07
N SER A 66 20.22 25.59 36.60
CA SER A 66 21.44 25.91 37.33
C SER A 66 21.16 26.55 38.71
N THR A 67 20.09 27.37 38.78
CA THR A 67 19.67 27.98 40.04
C THR A 67 19.15 26.93 41.03
N ILE A 68 18.30 25.99 40.55
CA ILE A 68 17.80 24.89 41.38
C ILE A 68 18.95 24.03 41.90
N GLN A 69 19.94 23.72 41.07
CA GLN A 69 21.08 22.92 41.45
C GLN A 69 21.96 23.62 42.50
N SER A 70 21.94 24.96 42.58
CA SER A 70 22.68 25.76 43.57
C SER A 70 22.10 25.76 44.99
N PHE A 71 20.87 25.26 45.16
CA PHE A 71 20.24 25.21 46.47
C PHE A 71 20.89 24.15 47.41
N PRO A 72 20.86 24.35 48.73
CA PRO A 72 21.48 23.43 49.68
C PRO A 72 20.88 22.03 49.54
N LYS A 73 21.74 21.02 49.51
CA LYS A 73 21.34 19.61 49.49
C LYS A 73 21.49 19.06 50.93
N VAL A 74 20.42 18.42 51.42
CA VAL A 74 20.41 17.81 52.77
C VAL A 74 19.80 16.41 52.63
N SER A 75 20.43 15.42 53.21
CA SER A 75 19.94 14.02 53.18
C SER A 75 19.10 13.74 54.45
N GLY A 76 17.82 13.32 54.22
CA GLY A 76 16.88 12.85 55.23
C GLY A 76 16.02 13.98 55.84
N GLY A 77 14.71 13.77 55.97
CA GLY A 77 13.71 14.67 56.53
C GLY A 77 12.54 14.90 55.61
N ASP A 78 11.43 15.41 56.12
CA ASP A 78 10.23 15.75 55.33
C ASP A 78 10.48 16.97 54.44
N ILE A 79 9.98 16.90 53.21
CA ILE A 79 10.06 18.02 52.27
C ILE A 79 8.89 18.98 52.53
N LEU A 80 9.21 20.22 52.83
CA LEU A 80 8.25 21.24 53.18
C LEU A 80 8.27 22.42 52.17
N LEU A 81 7.16 23.08 51.99
CA LEU A 81 7.13 24.34 51.24
C LEU A 81 7.96 25.40 51.97
N SER A 82 8.81 26.12 51.24
CA SER A 82 9.49 27.29 51.79
C SER A 82 8.48 28.38 52.17
N ARG A 83 8.90 29.29 52.99
CA ARG A 83 8.05 30.42 53.41
C ARG A 83 7.64 31.29 52.21
N ASP A 84 8.53 31.44 51.24
CA ASP A 84 8.31 32.25 50.05
C ASP A 84 7.43 31.53 49.05
N ALA A 85 7.57 30.21 48.85
CA ALA A 85 6.67 29.41 48.04
C ALA A 85 5.26 29.38 48.62
N ASN A 86 5.11 29.19 49.94
CA ASN A 86 3.80 29.21 50.54
C ASN A 86 3.12 30.59 50.43
N LYS A 87 3.90 31.67 50.50
CA LYS A 87 3.39 33.04 50.28
C LYS A 87 2.95 33.23 48.82
N ALA A 88 3.70 32.73 47.86
CA ALA A 88 3.35 32.83 46.45
C ALA A 88 2.05 32.06 46.14
N LEU A 89 1.85 30.86 46.69
CA LEU A 89 0.63 30.08 46.52
C LEU A 89 -0.60 30.79 47.12
N ASN A 90 -0.47 31.42 48.32
CA ASN A 90 -1.55 32.22 48.91
C ASN A 90 -1.83 33.48 48.08
N GLU A 91 -0.81 34.15 47.53
CA GLU A 91 -1.00 35.33 46.68
C GLU A 91 -1.67 34.93 45.35
N ALA A 92 -1.41 33.73 44.81
CA ALA A 92 -2.12 33.20 43.64
C ALA A 92 -3.63 33.06 43.90
N GLU A 93 -4.05 32.60 45.11
CA GLU A 93 -5.48 32.58 45.49
C GLU A 93 -6.09 34.01 45.51
N ILE A 94 -5.33 35.01 46.01
CA ILE A 94 -5.79 36.41 46.06
C ILE A 94 -5.89 36.99 44.63
N ILE A 95 -4.94 36.67 43.74
CA ILE A 95 -4.95 37.10 42.35
C ILE A 95 -6.17 36.51 41.63
N ALA A 96 -6.43 35.21 41.79
CA ALA A 96 -7.59 34.55 41.22
C ALA A 96 -8.91 35.23 41.67
N GLN A 97 -9.07 35.54 42.97
CA GLN A 97 -10.24 36.26 43.48
C GLN A 97 -10.37 37.67 42.89
N LYS A 98 -9.25 38.39 42.70
CA LYS A 98 -9.27 39.74 42.08
C LYS A 98 -9.67 39.68 40.61
N MET A 99 -9.35 38.54 39.92
CA MET A 99 -9.75 38.31 38.53
C MET A 99 -11.15 37.71 38.39
N ASN A 100 -11.86 37.49 39.51
CA ASN A 100 -13.16 36.82 39.60
C ASN A 100 -13.14 35.37 39.05
N ASP A 101 -12.09 34.65 39.26
CA ASP A 101 -11.90 33.25 38.88
C ASP A 101 -12.26 32.33 40.08
N GLU A 102 -12.86 31.19 39.77
CA GLU A 102 -13.26 30.20 40.79
C GLU A 102 -12.08 29.26 41.17
N TYR A 103 -11.14 29.05 40.23
CA TYR A 103 -9.97 28.20 40.42
C TYR A 103 -8.67 28.97 40.22
N VAL A 104 -7.63 28.52 40.92
CA VAL A 104 -6.26 29.02 40.74
C VAL A 104 -5.58 28.24 39.65
N SER A 105 -5.32 28.89 38.52
CA SER A 105 -4.67 28.31 37.35
C SER A 105 -3.16 28.60 37.32
N ILE A 106 -2.47 27.99 36.33
CA ILE A 106 -1.03 28.17 36.12
C ILE A 106 -0.63 29.64 35.95
N GLU A 107 -1.42 30.44 35.22
CA GLU A 107 -1.13 31.85 35.03
C GLU A 107 -1.22 32.67 36.31
N HIS A 108 -2.07 32.28 37.29
CA HIS A 108 -2.08 32.89 38.59
C HIS A 108 -0.81 32.57 39.39
N LEU A 109 -0.34 31.33 39.28
CA LEU A 109 0.94 30.90 39.85
C LEU A 109 2.13 31.68 39.27
N ILE A 110 2.16 31.87 37.96
CA ILE A 110 3.19 32.65 37.26
C ILE A 110 3.17 34.10 37.71
N LEU A 111 2.00 34.76 37.84
CA LEU A 111 1.86 36.11 38.35
C LEU A 111 2.34 36.24 39.77
N ALA A 112 1.91 35.32 40.67
CA ALA A 112 2.28 35.33 42.06
C ALA A 112 3.79 35.11 42.28
N ILE A 113 4.40 34.21 41.50
CA ILE A 113 5.85 33.99 41.56
C ILE A 113 6.62 35.18 41.00
N PHE A 114 6.11 35.83 39.93
CA PHE A 114 6.72 37.05 39.38
C PHE A 114 6.72 38.21 40.37
N ASP A 115 5.65 38.37 41.13
CA ASP A 115 5.50 39.40 42.17
C ASP A 115 6.25 39.06 43.48
N SER A 116 6.74 37.84 43.60
CA SER A 116 7.53 37.39 44.76
C SER A 116 8.99 37.92 44.73
N LYS A 117 9.71 37.72 45.82
CA LYS A 117 11.15 38.02 45.90
C LYS A 117 12.03 36.84 45.52
N SER A 118 11.57 35.96 44.67
CA SER A 118 12.29 34.74 44.21
C SER A 118 13.36 35.08 43.18
N LYS A 119 14.33 34.16 42.99
CA LYS A 119 15.32 34.27 41.95
C LYS A 119 14.68 34.17 40.54
N VAL A 120 13.58 33.39 40.40
CA VAL A 120 12.80 33.34 39.14
C VAL A 120 12.25 34.73 38.79
N SER A 121 11.67 35.45 39.76
CA SER A 121 11.19 36.83 39.54
C SER A 121 12.32 37.73 39.02
N GLN A 122 13.52 37.56 39.57
CA GLN A 122 14.66 38.37 39.16
C GLN A 122 15.12 37.99 37.74
N ILE A 123 15.23 36.70 37.42
CA ILE A 123 15.61 36.21 36.07
C ILE A 123 14.63 36.72 35.02
N LEU A 124 13.31 36.70 35.30
CA LEU A 124 12.28 37.21 34.38
C LEU A 124 12.41 38.72 34.15
N LYS A 125 12.66 39.49 35.23
CA LYS A 125 12.86 40.95 35.16
C LYS A 125 14.14 41.31 34.40
N ASP A 126 15.22 40.56 34.58
CA ASP A 126 16.49 40.71 33.87
C ASP A 126 16.34 40.45 32.35
N GLN A 127 15.38 39.60 31.97
CA GLN A 127 15.03 39.35 30.58
C GLN A 127 13.95 40.34 30.04
N GLY A 128 13.66 41.41 30.76
CA GLY A 128 12.77 42.48 30.32
C GLY A 128 11.28 42.24 30.58
N VAL A 129 10.90 41.19 31.30
CA VAL A 129 9.50 40.93 31.64
C VAL A 129 9.01 41.97 32.64
N THR A 130 7.89 42.61 32.34
CA THR A 130 7.20 43.57 33.21
C THR A 130 5.86 43.02 33.69
N GLY A 131 5.44 43.34 34.88
CA GLY A 131 4.14 42.90 35.44
C GLY A 131 2.94 43.36 34.58
N LYS A 132 3.08 44.52 33.90
CA LYS A 132 2.07 45.00 32.98
C LYS A 132 2.04 44.18 31.67
N GLY A 133 3.20 43.84 31.14
CA GLY A 133 3.33 42.99 29.97
C GLY A 133 2.84 41.54 30.23
N LEU A 134 3.16 41.00 31.42
CA LEU A 134 2.70 39.67 31.82
C LEU A 134 1.16 39.61 31.93
N LYS A 135 0.52 40.62 32.53
CA LYS A 135 -0.95 40.68 32.57
C LYS A 135 -1.56 40.81 31.20
N ALA A 136 -1.01 41.65 30.33
CA ALA A 136 -1.50 41.79 28.97
C ALA A 136 -1.38 40.48 28.17
N ALA A 137 -0.28 39.74 28.32
CA ALA A 137 -0.11 38.42 27.67
C ALA A 137 -1.13 37.38 28.20
N ILE A 138 -1.45 37.40 29.49
CA ILE A 138 -2.49 36.54 30.09
C ILE A 138 -3.88 36.93 29.60
N GLU A 139 -4.20 38.22 29.53
CA GLU A 139 -5.47 38.68 28.97
C GLU A 139 -5.64 38.29 27.50
N GLU A 140 -4.61 38.39 26.75
CA GLU A 140 -4.61 37.93 25.32
C GLU A 140 -4.79 36.41 25.22
N LEU A 141 -4.12 35.62 26.07
CA LEU A 141 -4.29 34.16 26.14
C LEU A 141 -5.73 33.77 26.46
N ARG A 142 -6.31 34.43 27.44
CA ARG A 142 -7.67 34.17 27.95
C ARG A 142 -8.78 34.71 27.06
N LYS A 143 -8.50 35.68 26.21
CA LYS A 143 -9.51 36.37 25.37
C LYS A 143 -10.77 36.78 26.15
N GLY A 144 -10.58 37.18 27.41
CA GLY A 144 -11.68 37.60 28.30
C GLY A 144 -12.41 36.48 29.05
N GLU A 145 -11.96 35.25 28.94
CA GLU A 145 -12.53 34.09 29.67
C GLU A 145 -12.12 34.05 31.13
N ARG A 146 -13.01 33.51 31.99
CA ARG A 146 -12.77 33.27 33.43
C ARG A 146 -12.46 31.80 33.66
N VAL A 147 -11.66 31.52 34.66
CA VAL A 147 -11.35 30.17 35.11
C VAL A 147 -12.48 29.64 36.00
N THR A 148 -13.48 29.00 35.39
CA THR A 148 -14.67 28.47 36.06
C THR A 148 -14.66 26.95 36.22
N SER A 149 -13.71 26.26 35.60
CA SER A 149 -13.54 24.80 35.71
C SER A 149 -12.15 24.42 36.18
N ALA A 150 -12.02 23.23 36.75
CA ALA A 150 -10.73 22.68 37.15
C ALA A 150 -9.83 22.32 35.98
N SER A 151 -10.37 22.21 34.77
CA SER A 151 -9.68 21.88 33.48
C SER A 151 -9.53 23.09 32.55
N ALA A 152 -9.66 24.32 33.06
CA ALA A 152 -9.70 25.53 32.23
C ALA A 152 -8.46 25.72 31.32
N GLU A 153 -7.25 25.31 31.74
CA GLU A 153 -6.05 25.41 30.91
C GLU A 153 -6.07 24.48 29.71
N GLU A 154 -6.89 23.45 29.70
CA GLU A 154 -7.05 22.58 28.54
C GLU A 154 -7.83 23.22 27.40
N THR A 155 -8.63 24.24 27.75
CA THR A 155 -9.48 24.97 26.80
C THR A 155 -8.74 26.13 26.11
N TYR A 156 -7.62 26.59 26.64
CA TYR A 156 -6.85 27.68 26.05
C TYR A 156 -6.01 27.22 24.87
N ASN A 157 -6.03 28.02 23.80
CA ASN A 157 -5.28 27.78 22.58
C ASN A 157 -5.59 26.41 21.94
N SER A 158 -6.85 25.97 22.11
CA SER A 158 -7.30 24.64 21.68
C SER A 158 -7.15 24.42 20.16
N LEU A 159 -7.29 25.50 19.38
CA LEU A 159 -7.16 25.42 17.93
C LEU A 159 -5.73 25.01 17.52
N ASN A 160 -4.70 25.64 18.09
CA ASN A 160 -3.31 25.28 17.79
C ASN A 160 -2.90 23.92 18.39
N LYS A 161 -3.59 23.45 19.42
CA LYS A 161 -3.34 22.16 20.06
C LYS A 161 -3.96 21.00 19.28
N TYR A 162 -5.16 21.19 18.75
CA TYR A 162 -5.96 20.13 18.13
C TYR A 162 -6.18 20.33 16.61
N ALA A 163 -5.58 21.37 16.03
CA ALA A 163 -5.65 21.61 14.59
C ALA A 163 -4.32 22.15 14.04
N LYS A 164 -4.02 21.81 12.80
CA LYS A 164 -2.81 22.22 12.07
C LYS A 164 -3.13 23.45 11.21
N ASN A 165 -2.35 24.51 11.32
CA ASN A 165 -2.47 25.69 10.47
C ASN A 165 -1.88 25.42 9.08
N LEU A 166 -2.74 25.16 8.08
CA LEU A 166 -2.30 24.85 6.72
C LEU A 166 -1.62 26.05 6.04
N ASN A 167 -2.05 27.29 6.31
CA ASN A 167 -1.40 28.46 5.74
C ASN A 167 0.05 28.62 6.24
N GLU A 168 0.30 28.32 7.50
CA GLU A 168 1.66 28.34 8.05
C GLU A 168 2.52 27.24 7.46
N LEU A 169 1.97 26.04 7.29
CA LEU A 169 2.65 24.94 6.64
C LEU A 169 2.95 25.26 5.16
N ALA A 170 2.02 25.91 4.46
CA ALA A 170 2.24 26.36 3.09
C ALA A 170 3.37 27.40 3.02
N ARG A 171 3.37 28.40 3.94
CA ARG A 171 4.44 29.42 4.00
C ARG A 171 5.81 28.82 4.31
N THR A 172 5.86 27.75 5.08
CA THR A 172 7.12 27.07 5.43
C THR A 172 7.53 25.99 4.43
N GLY A 173 6.80 25.81 3.31
CA GLY A 173 7.12 24.83 2.26
C GLY A 173 6.92 23.38 2.69
N LYS A 174 6.23 23.11 3.81
CA LYS A 174 6.00 21.76 4.34
C LYS A 174 4.83 21.02 3.71
N LEU A 175 3.97 21.71 2.96
CA LEU A 175 2.89 21.09 2.20
C LEU A 175 3.37 20.68 0.81
N ASP A 176 2.77 19.64 0.27
CA ASP A 176 3.01 19.20 -1.09
C ASP A 176 2.33 20.14 -2.11
N PRO A 177 2.92 20.31 -3.30
CA PRO A 177 2.26 21.07 -4.36
C PRO A 177 1.00 20.33 -4.82
N VAL A 178 -0.09 21.06 -4.99
CA VAL A 178 -1.37 20.50 -5.46
C VAL A 178 -1.51 20.77 -6.95
N ILE A 179 -1.61 19.70 -7.72
CA ILE A 179 -1.62 19.72 -9.19
C ILE A 179 -2.91 19.07 -9.70
N GLY A 180 -3.49 19.66 -10.75
CA GLY A 180 -4.63 19.07 -11.45
C GLY A 180 -5.97 19.09 -10.70
N ARG A 181 -6.11 19.98 -9.68
CA ARG A 181 -7.35 20.12 -8.87
C ARG A 181 -7.91 21.55 -8.92
N ASP A 182 -7.64 22.27 -9.97
CA ASP A 182 -8.01 23.68 -10.11
C ASP A 182 -9.53 23.90 -10.15
N GLU A 183 -10.27 23.03 -10.78
CA GLU A 183 -11.73 23.13 -10.87
C GLU A 183 -12.39 22.89 -9.52
N GLU A 184 -11.96 21.86 -8.81
CA GLU A 184 -12.48 21.51 -7.49
C GLU A 184 -12.16 22.61 -6.47
N ILE A 185 -10.92 23.12 -6.44
CA ILE A 185 -10.54 24.22 -5.56
C ILE A 185 -11.35 25.47 -5.90
N ARG A 186 -11.51 25.80 -7.18
CA ARG A 186 -12.36 26.93 -7.62
C ARG A 186 -13.82 26.74 -7.16
N ARG A 187 -14.33 25.51 -7.22
CA ARG A 187 -15.67 25.21 -6.72
C ARG A 187 -15.78 25.37 -5.22
N VAL A 188 -14.78 24.95 -4.45
CA VAL A 188 -14.69 25.16 -3.01
C VAL A 188 -14.69 26.67 -2.68
N LEU A 189 -13.85 27.46 -3.37
CA LEU A 189 -13.82 28.93 -3.23
C LEU A 189 -15.19 29.56 -3.49
N GLN A 190 -15.86 29.17 -4.57
CA GLN A 190 -17.22 29.63 -4.88
C GLN A 190 -18.23 29.32 -3.77
N ILE A 191 -18.16 28.14 -3.17
CA ILE A 191 -19.05 27.74 -2.09
C ILE A 191 -18.77 28.55 -0.84
N LEU A 192 -17.50 28.73 -0.45
CA LEU A 192 -17.10 29.49 0.74
C LEU A 192 -17.53 30.97 0.68
N THR A 193 -17.71 31.54 -0.54
CA THR A 193 -18.18 32.94 -0.71
C THR A 193 -19.70 33.09 -0.69
N ARG A 194 -20.46 31.98 -0.65
CA ARG A 194 -21.95 32.05 -0.65
C ARG A 194 -22.47 32.57 0.67
N ARG A 195 -23.66 33.16 0.62
CA ARG A 195 -24.40 33.64 1.79
C ARG A 195 -24.99 32.48 2.62
N THR A 196 -25.42 31.40 1.98
CA THR A 196 -26.01 30.20 2.58
C THR A 196 -25.44 28.97 1.92
N LYS A 197 -25.43 27.82 2.62
CA LYS A 197 -24.78 26.58 2.17
C LYS A 197 -23.31 26.84 1.76
N ASN A 198 -22.64 27.59 2.61
CA ASN A 198 -21.27 28.06 2.38
C ASN A 198 -20.20 27.09 2.92
N ASN A 199 -20.59 25.87 3.31
CA ASN A 199 -19.69 24.84 3.74
C ASN A 199 -19.59 23.78 2.63
N PRO A 200 -18.42 23.61 1.96
CA PRO A 200 -18.23 22.54 1.00
C PRO A 200 -18.08 21.19 1.69
N MET A 201 -18.64 20.15 1.07
CA MET A 201 -18.46 18.75 1.45
C MET A 201 -17.77 18.04 0.30
N LEU A 202 -16.51 17.67 0.50
CA LEU A 202 -15.71 16.90 -0.44
C LEU A 202 -16.10 15.43 -0.35
N ILE A 203 -16.67 14.89 -1.41
CA ILE A 203 -17.16 13.52 -1.46
C ILE A 203 -16.39 12.78 -2.54
N GLY A 204 -15.72 11.70 -2.16
CA GLY A 204 -14.95 10.88 -3.11
C GLY A 204 -14.37 9.66 -2.40
N GLU A 205 -13.88 8.71 -3.19
CA GLU A 205 -13.28 7.49 -2.69
C GLU A 205 -12.00 7.77 -1.86
N PRO A 206 -11.55 6.83 -1.01
CA PRO A 206 -10.29 6.96 -0.30
C PRO A 206 -9.12 7.07 -1.30
N GLY A 207 -8.16 7.97 -1.02
CA GLY A 207 -6.95 8.11 -1.85
C GLY A 207 -7.09 8.97 -3.10
N VAL A 208 -8.28 9.57 -3.39
CA VAL A 208 -8.44 10.47 -4.56
C VAL A 208 -7.90 11.89 -4.33
N GLY A 209 -7.39 12.20 -3.16
CA GLY A 209 -6.78 13.50 -2.86
C GLY A 209 -7.73 14.55 -2.28
N LYS A 210 -8.73 14.16 -1.47
CA LYS A 210 -9.64 15.11 -0.80
C LYS A 210 -8.90 16.08 0.11
N THR A 211 -7.94 15.61 0.88
CA THR A 211 -7.12 16.44 1.79
C THR A 211 -6.25 17.43 1.02
N ALA A 212 -5.71 17.03 -0.13
CA ALA A 212 -4.92 17.90 -1.00
C ALA A 212 -5.68 19.15 -1.47
N ILE A 213 -7.02 19.08 -1.60
CA ILE A 213 -7.83 20.26 -1.97
C ILE A 213 -7.81 21.33 -0.89
N ALA A 214 -7.82 20.93 0.39
CA ALA A 214 -7.70 21.88 1.51
C ALA A 214 -6.28 22.48 1.58
N GLU A 215 -5.26 21.70 1.29
CA GLU A 215 -3.88 22.15 1.21
C GLU A 215 -3.67 23.10 0.02
N GLY A 216 -4.22 22.78 -1.16
CA GLY A 216 -4.20 23.65 -2.33
C GLY A 216 -4.96 24.97 -2.12
N LEU A 217 -6.05 24.94 -1.36
CA LEU A 217 -6.74 26.16 -0.93
C LEU A 217 -5.82 27.04 -0.06
N ALA A 218 -5.08 26.43 0.89
CA ALA A 218 -4.15 27.16 1.75
C ALA A 218 -2.98 27.76 0.93
N HIS A 219 -2.45 27.04 -0.04
CA HIS A 219 -1.44 27.58 -0.99
C HIS A 219 -1.97 28.81 -1.74
N ARG A 220 -3.16 28.72 -2.35
CA ARG A 220 -3.74 29.86 -3.10
C ARG A 220 -4.03 31.06 -2.20
N ILE A 221 -4.42 30.84 -0.94
CA ILE A 221 -4.62 31.95 0.04
C ILE A 221 -3.27 32.64 0.32
N VAL A 222 -2.22 31.86 0.54
CA VAL A 222 -0.87 32.40 0.82
C VAL A 222 -0.31 33.16 -0.37
N ASP A 223 -0.54 32.66 -1.59
CA ASP A 223 -0.10 33.27 -2.85
C ASP A 223 -0.99 34.46 -3.27
N GLY A 224 -2.11 34.68 -2.58
CA GLY A 224 -3.06 35.74 -2.90
C GLY A 224 -3.96 35.46 -4.11
N ASP A 225 -3.93 34.23 -4.66
CA ASP A 225 -4.75 33.78 -5.81
C ASP A 225 -6.15 33.34 -5.36
N VAL A 226 -6.82 34.19 -4.62
CA VAL A 226 -8.19 33.98 -4.12
C VAL A 226 -8.99 35.29 -4.15
N PRO A 227 -10.34 35.24 -4.16
CA PRO A 227 -11.17 36.42 -4.02
C PRO A 227 -10.83 37.26 -2.78
N GLU A 228 -10.98 38.59 -2.87
CA GLU A 228 -10.60 39.56 -1.85
C GLU A 228 -11.05 39.19 -0.43
N ASN A 229 -12.27 38.67 -0.30
CA ASN A 229 -12.88 38.30 0.98
C ASN A 229 -12.32 36.99 1.57
N LEU A 230 -11.43 36.30 0.88
CA LEU A 230 -10.78 35.07 1.33
C LEU A 230 -9.26 35.23 1.56
N LYS A 231 -8.66 36.37 1.18
CA LYS A 231 -7.19 36.59 1.28
C LYS A 231 -6.67 36.54 2.71
N GLU A 232 -7.48 36.97 3.68
CA GLU A 232 -7.10 37.00 5.09
C GLU A 232 -7.54 35.76 5.86
N LYS A 233 -8.19 34.79 5.19
CA LYS A 233 -8.69 33.57 5.86
C LYS A 233 -7.56 32.61 6.16
N ILE A 234 -7.68 31.92 7.28
CA ILE A 234 -6.74 30.89 7.71
C ILE A 234 -7.45 29.54 7.68
N VAL A 235 -6.86 28.56 7.02
CA VAL A 235 -7.36 27.19 6.98
C VAL A 235 -6.68 26.37 8.06
N PHE A 236 -7.48 25.79 8.94
CA PHE A 236 -7.00 24.87 9.96
C PHE A 236 -7.52 23.45 9.65
N SER A 237 -6.65 22.46 9.68
CA SER A 237 -7.02 21.05 9.57
C SER A 237 -7.18 20.45 10.97
N LEU A 238 -8.38 20.00 11.30
CA LEU A 238 -8.70 19.41 12.61
C LEU A 238 -8.06 18.02 12.72
N ASP A 239 -7.30 17.81 13.79
CA ASP A 239 -6.66 16.53 14.09
C ASP A 239 -7.56 15.72 15.05
N MET A 240 -8.32 14.77 14.50
CA MET A 240 -9.21 13.90 15.25
C MET A 240 -8.44 13.00 16.22
N GLY A 241 -7.23 12.57 15.84
CA GLY A 241 -6.37 11.75 16.68
C GLY A 241 -5.94 12.51 17.94
N ALA A 242 -5.52 13.76 17.78
CA ALA A 242 -5.13 14.63 18.90
C ALA A 242 -6.32 14.95 19.84
N LEU A 243 -7.53 15.09 19.31
CA LEU A 243 -8.74 15.31 20.09
C LEU A 243 -9.10 14.13 20.99
N ILE A 244 -8.90 12.91 20.49
CA ILE A 244 -9.26 11.66 21.18
C ILE A 244 -8.12 11.16 22.08
N ALA A 245 -6.86 11.40 21.72
CA ALA A 245 -5.70 10.93 22.45
C ALA A 245 -5.72 11.43 23.91
N GLY A 246 -5.58 10.50 24.86
CA GLY A 246 -5.54 10.80 26.30
C GLY A 246 -6.90 11.18 26.94
N ALA A 247 -7.99 11.25 26.18
CA ALA A 247 -9.33 11.44 26.75
C ALA A 247 -9.80 10.15 27.44
N LYS A 248 -9.81 10.14 28.77
CA LYS A 248 -10.25 8.98 29.56
C LYS A 248 -11.77 8.86 29.62
N PHE A 249 -12.49 9.96 29.44
CA PHE A 249 -13.94 10.02 29.50
C PHE A 249 -14.52 10.75 28.29
N LYS A 250 -15.74 10.38 27.90
CA LYS A 250 -16.50 10.99 26.81
C LYS A 250 -16.61 12.53 26.94
N GLY A 251 -16.78 13.05 28.13
CA GLY A 251 -16.92 14.49 28.41
C GLY A 251 -15.68 15.30 28.04
N GLU A 252 -14.48 14.74 28.16
CA GLU A 252 -13.22 15.45 27.85
C GLU A 252 -13.10 15.73 26.35
N PHE A 253 -13.42 14.76 25.51
CA PHE A 253 -13.46 14.95 24.06
C PHE A 253 -14.47 16.02 23.64
N GLU A 254 -15.69 15.97 24.21
CA GLU A 254 -16.73 16.96 23.92
C GLU A 254 -16.31 18.38 24.36
N GLU A 255 -15.62 18.49 25.48
CA GLU A 255 -15.10 19.77 25.99
C GLU A 255 -14.00 20.34 25.10
N ARG A 256 -13.06 19.48 24.64
CA ARG A 256 -12.01 19.86 23.68
C ARG A 256 -12.60 20.33 22.35
N LEU A 257 -13.54 19.57 21.78
CA LEU A 257 -14.21 19.97 20.55
C LEU A 257 -15.00 21.25 20.68
N LYS A 258 -15.73 21.43 21.80
CA LYS A 258 -16.45 22.70 22.12
C LYS A 258 -15.48 23.88 22.20
N SER A 259 -14.31 23.70 22.79
CA SER A 259 -13.30 24.75 22.90
C SER A 259 -12.74 25.14 21.51
N VAL A 260 -12.45 24.17 20.64
CA VAL A 260 -12.03 24.44 19.24
C VAL A 260 -13.12 25.20 18.48
N VAL A 261 -14.36 24.72 18.54
CA VAL A 261 -15.51 25.38 17.88
C VAL A 261 -15.70 26.81 18.39
N LYS A 262 -15.56 27.04 19.71
CA LYS A 262 -15.66 28.35 20.31
C LYS A 262 -14.57 29.30 19.81
N GLU A 263 -13.31 28.83 19.72
CA GLU A 263 -12.23 29.66 19.18
C GLU A 263 -12.44 30.00 17.69
N VAL A 264 -12.91 29.04 16.89
CA VAL A 264 -13.21 29.27 15.48
C VAL A 264 -14.37 30.26 15.29
N THR A 265 -15.42 30.14 16.10
CA THR A 265 -16.57 31.06 16.04
C THR A 265 -16.22 32.45 16.54
N ALA A 266 -15.35 32.59 17.55
CA ALA A 266 -14.85 33.87 18.05
C ALA A 266 -13.99 34.62 17.01
N ALA A 267 -13.44 33.95 16.01
CA ALA A 267 -12.72 34.58 14.90
C ALA A 267 -13.64 35.17 13.81
N GLU A 268 -14.95 35.28 14.05
CA GLU A 268 -15.94 35.94 13.17
C GLU A 268 -15.87 35.51 11.68
N GLY A 269 -15.48 34.23 11.44
CA GLY A 269 -15.41 33.66 10.10
C GLY A 269 -14.06 33.84 9.39
N ASP A 270 -13.02 34.33 10.08
CA ASP A 270 -11.65 34.40 9.53
C ASP A 270 -10.97 33.05 9.45
N ILE A 271 -11.49 32.07 10.19
CA ILE A 271 -11.01 30.71 10.20
C ILE A 271 -11.94 29.80 9.42
N VAL A 272 -11.34 28.97 8.56
CA VAL A 272 -12.00 27.87 7.86
C VAL A 272 -11.47 26.56 8.44
N LEU A 273 -12.36 25.75 8.99
CA LEU A 273 -11.99 24.49 9.62
C LEU A 273 -12.15 23.34 8.62
N PHE A 274 -11.05 22.71 8.21
CA PHE A 274 -11.09 21.48 7.44
C PHE A 274 -11.22 20.28 8.38
N ILE A 275 -12.19 19.42 8.11
CA ILE A 275 -12.50 18.24 8.92
C ILE A 275 -12.46 17.04 7.99
N ASP A 276 -11.37 16.28 8.06
CA ASP A 276 -11.28 15.02 7.33
C ASP A 276 -12.10 13.95 8.06
N GLU A 277 -12.63 12.99 7.30
CA GLU A 277 -13.51 11.95 7.82
C GLU A 277 -14.64 12.50 8.72
N ILE A 278 -15.26 13.59 8.31
CA ILE A 278 -16.27 14.31 9.11
C ILE A 278 -17.42 13.40 9.59
N HIS A 279 -17.63 12.27 8.91
CA HIS A 279 -18.63 11.27 9.29
C HIS A 279 -18.34 10.66 10.68
N THR A 280 -17.09 10.65 11.14
CA THR A 280 -16.70 10.16 12.47
C THR A 280 -17.31 11.01 13.58
N LEU A 281 -17.51 12.31 13.32
CA LEU A 281 -18.16 13.22 14.24
C LEU A 281 -19.71 13.12 14.23
N VAL A 282 -20.28 12.60 13.12
CA VAL A 282 -21.74 12.56 12.91
C VAL A 282 -22.31 11.17 13.16
N GLY A 283 -21.55 10.12 12.91
CA GLY A 283 -22.00 8.73 12.87
C GLY A 283 -21.74 7.90 14.10
N ALA A 284 -21.02 8.42 15.07
CA ALA A 284 -20.65 7.68 16.28
C ALA A 284 -21.83 7.37 17.24
N GLY A 285 -23.09 7.68 16.86
CA GLY A 285 -24.29 7.56 17.69
C GLY A 285 -25.06 6.23 17.66
N GLY A 286 -24.50 5.15 17.10
CA GLY A 286 -25.23 3.87 16.91
C GLY A 286 -25.10 2.82 18.02
N GLY A 287 -24.32 3.03 19.06
CA GLY A 287 -24.17 2.12 20.21
C GLY A 287 -24.33 2.87 21.54
N GLU A 288 -24.73 2.17 22.62
CA GLU A 288 -24.74 2.74 23.98
C GLU A 288 -23.33 3.24 24.34
N GLY A 289 -23.10 4.56 24.23
CA GLY A 289 -21.83 5.23 24.53
C GLY A 289 -21.15 5.95 23.37
N ALA A 290 -21.70 5.97 22.16
CA ALA A 290 -21.11 6.63 21.01
C ALA A 290 -21.23 8.17 21.07
N MET A 291 -20.18 8.87 20.60
CA MET A 291 -20.02 10.33 20.67
C MET A 291 -20.96 11.01 19.67
N ASP A 292 -21.89 11.81 20.13
CA ASP A 292 -22.71 12.67 19.25
C ASP A 292 -22.10 14.08 19.15
N ALA A 293 -20.91 14.17 18.58
CA ALA A 293 -20.22 15.43 18.32
C ALA A 293 -20.99 16.33 17.33
N ALA A 294 -21.89 15.74 16.54
CA ALA A 294 -22.76 16.50 15.63
C ALA A 294 -23.59 17.56 16.38
N ASN A 295 -24.04 17.26 17.59
CA ASN A 295 -24.82 18.21 18.37
C ASN A 295 -24.02 19.44 18.82
N ILE A 296 -22.68 19.34 18.85
CA ILE A 296 -21.78 20.47 19.13
C ILE A 296 -21.63 21.38 17.91
N LEU A 297 -21.49 20.74 16.70
CA LEU A 297 -21.27 21.48 15.44
C LEU A 297 -22.56 22.10 14.89
N LYS A 298 -23.70 21.41 15.00
CA LYS A 298 -24.98 21.82 14.43
C LYS A 298 -25.41 23.25 14.76
N PRO A 299 -25.32 23.73 16.02
CA PRO A 299 -25.72 25.11 16.37
C PRO A 299 -24.84 26.16 15.68
N ALA A 300 -23.53 25.99 15.65
CA ALA A 300 -22.58 26.93 15.04
C ALA A 300 -22.71 26.94 13.50
N LEU A 301 -22.88 25.75 12.87
CA LEU A 301 -23.19 25.64 11.44
C LEU A 301 -24.54 26.23 11.10
N ALA A 302 -25.55 26.08 12.00
CA ALA A 302 -26.90 26.59 11.75
C ALA A 302 -26.94 28.12 11.76
N ARG A 303 -26.19 28.77 12.65
CA ARG A 303 -26.09 30.25 12.73
C ARG A 303 -25.13 30.84 11.69
N GLY A 304 -24.34 29.97 10.98
CA GLY A 304 -23.33 30.41 10.01
C GLY A 304 -22.06 30.99 10.65
N GLU A 305 -21.88 30.76 11.95
CA GLU A 305 -20.71 31.18 12.73
C GLU A 305 -19.49 30.32 12.48
N LEU A 306 -19.71 29.03 12.15
CA LEU A 306 -18.65 28.10 11.77
C LEU A 306 -18.58 27.94 10.27
N ARG A 307 -17.41 28.18 9.70
CA ARG A 307 -17.07 27.81 8.30
C ARG A 307 -16.26 26.54 8.32
N ALA A 308 -16.77 25.51 7.65
CA ALA A 308 -16.13 24.21 7.61
C ALA A 308 -16.08 23.62 6.20
N ILE A 309 -15.00 22.94 5.89
CA ILE A 309 -14.84 22.07 4.75
C ILE A 309 -14.85 20.65 5.30
N GLY A 310 -15.84 19.83 4.94
CA GLY A 310 -15.88 18.42 5.32
C GLY A 310 -15.35 17.54 4.22
N ALA A 311 -14.71 16.42 4.57
CA ALA A 311 -14.34 15.38 3.62
C ALA A 311 -14.88 14.03 4.09
N THR A 312 -15.39 13.21 3.16
CA THR A 312 -15.97 11.88 3.44
C THR A 312 -16.09 11.05 2.16
N THR A 313 -16.43 9.78 2.27
CA THR A 313 -16.76 8.93 1.14
C THR A 313 -18.24 9.06 0.75
N LEU A 314 -18.62 8.55 -0.41
CA LEU A 314 -20.02 8.60 -0.87
C LEU A 314 -20.95 7.76 0.02
N ASP A 315 -20.51 6.57 0.39
CA ASP A 315 -21.27 5.65 1.25
C ASP A 315 -21.52 6.24 2.64
N GLU A 316 -20.49 6.85 3.23
CA GLU A 316 -20.57 7.50 4.54
C GLU A 316 -21.42 8.75 4.49
N TYR A 317 -21.33 9.52 3.38
CA TYR A 317 -22.20 10.66 3.18
C TYR A 317 -23.68 10.24 3.15
N GLN A 318 -24.04 9.21 2.39
CA GLN A 318 -25.39 8.67 2.30
C GLN A 318 -25.88 8.12 3.64
N LYS A 319 -24.98 7.42 4.35
CA LYS A 319 -25.31 6.76 5.63
C LYS A 319 -25.55 7.76 6.74
N TYR A 320 -24.75 8.83 6.85
CA TYR A 320 -24.72 9.73 8.00
C TYR A 320 -25.25 11.14 7.70
N PHE A 321 -24.98 11.73 6.53
CA PHE A 321 -25.36 13.09 6.20
C PHE A 321 -26.71 13.23 5.52
N GLU A 322 -27.05 12.38 4.56
CA GLU A 322 -28.33 12.45 3.86
C GLU A 322 -29.54 12.20 4.79
N LYS A 323 -29.32 11.43 5.86
CA LYS A 323 -30.35 11.18 6.89
C LYS A 323 -30.58 12.37 7.80
N ASP A 324 -29.59 13.24 7.97
CA ASP A 324 -29.66 14.44 8.81
C ASP A 324 -29.96 15.69 7.96
N LYS A 325 -31.24 16.01 7.82
CA LYS A 325 -31.69 17.16 7.02
C LYS A 325 -31.15 18.52 7.50
N ALA A 326 -30.69 18.62 8.75
CA ALA A 326 -30.13 19.86 9.27
C ALA A 326 -28.71 20.09 8.74
N LEU A 327 -27.89 19.03 8.69
CA LEU A 327 -26.54 19.07 8.11
C LEU A 327 -26.60 19.16 6.58
N GLU A 328 -27.45 18.38 5.90
CA GLU A 328 -27.59 18.40 4.44
C GLU A 328 -27.90 19.82 3.91
N ARG A 329 -28.69 20.60 4.63
CA ARG A 329 -29.03 21.98 4.26
C ARG A 329 -27.88 22.98 4.44
N ARG A 330 -26.81 22.60 5.14
CA ARG A 330 -25.67 23.48 5.46
C ARG A 330 -24.45 23.21 4.61
N PHE A 331 -24.29 21.98 4.14
CA PHE A 331 -23.19 21.57 3.27
C PHE A 331 -23.60 21.54 1.80
N GLN A 332 -22.67 21.91 0.93
CA GLN A 332 -22.79 21.78 -0.53
C GLN A 332 -21.84 20.70 -1.02
N LYS A 333 -22.39 19.70 -1.70
CA LYS A 333 -21.59 18.59 -2.27
C LYS A 333 -20.60 19.11 -3.32
N VAL A 334 -19.37 18.61 -3.26
CA VAL A 334 -18.32 18.71 -4.27
C VAL A 334 -17.81 17.31 -4.48
N LEU A 335 -18.07 16.73 -5.66
CA LEU A 335 -17.60 15.40 -6.00
C LEU A 335 -16.12 15.50 -6.39
N ILE A 336 -15.34 14.56 -5.88
CA ILE A 336 -13.91 14.43 -6.14
C ILE A 336 -13.71 13.06 -6.76
N ASP A 337 -13.55 13.06 -8.06
CA ASP A 337 -13.35 11.83 -8.82
C ASP A 337 -11.87 11.41 -8.85
N GLU A 338 -11.63 10.15 -9.15
CA GLU A 338 -10.29 9.64 -9.43
C GLU A 338 -9.69 10.41 -10.62
N PRO A 339 -8.45 10.93 -10.51
CA PRO A 339 -7.82 11.61 -11.63
C PRO A 339 -7.57 10.64 -12.79
N ASP A 340 -7.61 11.16 -14.01
CA ASP A 340 -7.20 10.38 -15.18
C ASP A 340 -5.69 10.10 -15.16
N THR A 341 -5.23 9.23 -16.05
CA THR A 341 -3.83 8.80 -16.14
C THR A 341 -2.86 9.96 -16.34
N GLU A 342 -3.20 10.92 -17.20
CA GLU A 342 -2.34 12.07 -17.52
C GLU A 342 -2.21 13.02 -16.31
N SER A 343 -3.33 13.30 -15.66
CA SER A 343 -3.37 14.10 -14.44
C SER A 343 -2.60 13.42 -13.29
N ALA A 344 -2.76 12.09 -13.13
CA ALA A 344 -2.03 11.34 -12.11
C ALA A 344 -0.51 11.36 -12.34
N ILE A 345 -0.05 11.19 -13.60
CA ILE A 345 1.37 11.33 -13.95
C ILE A 345 1.89 12.74 -13.61
N SER A 346 1.10 13.76 -13.93
CA SER A 346 1.47 15.15 -13.62
C SER A 346 1.58 15.41 -12.12
N ILE A 347 0.67 14.83 -11.32
CA ILE A 347 0.72 14.89 -9.85
C ILE A 347 2.00 14.25 -9.34
N LEU A 348 2.31 13.01 -9.77
CA LEU A 348 3.51 12.30 -9.32
C LEU A 348 4.80 13.05 -9.71
N ARG A 349 4.86 13.62 -10.92
CA ARG A 349 5.99 14.48 -11.35
C ARG A 349 6.19 15.67 -10.43
N GLY A 350 5.10 16.28 -9.97
CA GLY A 350 5.17 17.43 -9.07
C GLY A 350 5.64 17.12 -7.66
N ILE A 351 5.36 15.92 -7.16
CA ILE A 351 5.80 15.49 -5.81
C ILE A 351 7.12 14.72 -5.83
N LYS A 352 7.60 14.32 -7.01
CA LYS A 352 8.80 13.50 -7.22
C LYS A 352 10.00 13.98 -6.40
N GLU A 353 10.34 15.28 -6.49
CA GLU A 353 11.54 15.87 -5.87
C GLU A 353 11.55 15.65 -4.34
N LYS A 354 10.39 15.70 -3.68
CA LYS A 354 10.27 15.46 -2.24
C LYS A 354 10.55 14.00 -1.85
N TYR A 355 10.07 13.05 -2.68
CA TYR A 355 10.34 11.62 -2.46
C TYR A 355 11.80 11.28 -2.75
N GLU A 356 12.38 11.85 -3.80
CA GLU A 356 13.81 11.71 -4.11
C GLU A 356 14.69 12.20 -2.95
N THR A 357 14.34 13.35 -2.37
CA THR A 357 15.06 13.90 -1.22
C THR A 357 14.88 13.05 0.03
N HIS A 358 13.65 12.61 0.31
CA HIS A 358 13.37 11.79 1.49
C HIS A 358 14.11 10.46 1.46
N HIS A 359 14.02 9.73 0.34
CA HIS A 359 14.66 8.43 0.19
C HIS A 359 16.11 8.51 -0.27
N LYS A 360 16.56 9.69 -0.71
CA LYS A 360 17.91 9.89 -1.25
C LYS A 360 18.22 8.98 -2.44
N VAL A 361 17.26 8.82 -3.32
CA VAL A 361 17.34 8.05 -4.57
C VAL A 361 16.82 8.91 -5.72
N GLN A 362 17.14 8.56 -6.95
CA GLN A 362 16.59 9.21 -8.13
C GLN A 362 15.42 8.39 -8.68
N ILE A 363 14.34 9.05 -9.12
CA ILE A 363 13.16 8.39 -9.69
C ILE A 363 13.08 8.76 -11.16
N LYS A 364 13.19 7.78 -12.06
CA LYS A 364 13.06 8.03 -13.51
C LYS A 364 11.62 8.35 -13.88
N ASP A 365 11.45 9.13 -14.95
CA ASP A 365 10.12 9.46 -15.48
C ASP A 365 9.36 8.20 -15.93
N GLU A 366 10.06 7.21 -16.48
CA GLU A 366 9.51 5.91 -16.83
C GLU A 366 8.94 5.14 -15.62
N ALA A 367 9.54 5.32 -14.42
CA ALA A 367 9.02 4.75 -13.18
C ALA A 367 7.72 5.41 -12.75
N ILE A 368 7.61 6.74 -12.92
CA ILE A 368 6.38 7.49 -12.63
C ILE A 368 5.25 7.03 -13.54
N ILE A 369 5.51 6.96 -14.85
CA ILE A 369 4.54 6.47 -15.82
C ILE A 369 4.12 5.04 -15.48
N ALA A 370 5.09 4.17 -15.17
CA ALA A 370 4.83 2.80 -14.78
C ALA A 370 4.01 2.69 -13.49
N ALA A 371 4.29 3.53 -12.48
CA ALA A 371 3.53 3.53 -11.22
C ALA A 371 2.05 3.83 -11.46
N VAL A 372 1.73 4.78 -12.33
CA VAL A 372 0.35 5.11 -12.67
C VAL A 372 -0.30 4.03 -13.53
N GLU A 373 0.34 3.62 -14.65
CA GLU A 373 -0.22 2.62 -15.58
C GLU A 373 -0.41 1.25 -14.92
N LEU A 374 0.62 0.77 -14.21
CA LEU A 374 0.58 -0.55 -13.58
C LEU A 374 -0.38 -0.56 -12.38
N SER A 375 -0.43 0.52 -11.58
CA SER A 375 -1.40 0.60 -10.49
C SER A 375 -2.84 0.65 -10.99
N GLN A 376 -3.10 1.41 -12.05
CA GLN A 376 -4.44 1.49 -12.65
C GLN A 376 -4.88 0.13 -13.21
N ARG A 377 -3.97 -0.60 -13.83
CA ARG A 377 -4.25 -1.88 -14.45
C ARG A 377 -4.34 -3.03 -13.46
N TYR A 378 -3.48 -3.06 -12.44
CA TYR A 378 -3.28 -4.21 -11.58
C TYR A 378 -3.78 -4.04 -10.14
N ILE A 379 -4.02 -2.80 -9.67
CA ILE A 379 -4.52 -2.51 -8.32
C ILE A 379 -5.91 -1.89 -8.43
N THR A 380 -6.93 -2.74 -8.39
CA THR A 380 -8.33 -2.36 -8.64
C THR A 380 -9.10 -1.96 -7.38
N ASN A 381 -8.57 -2.24 -6.19
CA ASN A 381 -9.20 -1.98 -4.89
C ASN A 381 -8.75 -0.66 -4.25
N ARG A 382 -7.92 0.13 -4.92
CA ARG A 382 -7.42 1.45 -4.52
C ARG A 382 -7.54 2.43 -5.67
N PHE A 383 -7.48 3.73 -5.38
CA PHE A 383 -7.70 4.80 -6.35
C PHE A 383 -6.44 5.63 -6.56
N LEU A 384 -6.31 6.21 -7.77
CA LEU A 384 -5.29 7.20 -8.08
C LEU A 384 -5.60 8.53 -7.37
N PRO A 385 -4.56 9.32 -7.02
CA PRO A 385 -3.14 9.08 -7.22
C PRO A 385 -2.48 8.24 -6.13
N ASP A 386 -3.14 7.99 -5.02
CA ASP A 386 -2.60 7.40 -3.79
C ASP A 386 -1.89 6.06 -4.04
N LYS A 387 -2.54 5.12 -4.76
CA LYS A 387 -1.94 3.82 -5.08
C LYS A 387 -0.64 3.92 -5.91
N ALA A 388 -0.52 4.94 -6.77
CA ALA A 388 0.69 5.15 -7.56
C ALA A 388 1.79 5.85 -6.75
N ILE A 389 1.40 6.74 -5.83
CA ILE A 389 2.31 7.36 -4.87
C ILE A 389 2.91 6.30 -3.95
N ASP A 390 2.09 5.42 -3.39
CA ASP A 390 2.53 4.33 -2.53
C ASP A 390 3.51 3.39 -3.24
N LEU A 391 3.28 3.06 -4.53
CA LEU A 391 4.22 2.26 -5.32
C LEU A 391 5.57 2.94 -5.50
N MET A 392 5.54 4.24 -5.79
CA MET A 392 6.75 5.05 -5.94
C MET A 392 7.52 5.13 -4.62
N ASP A 393 6.81 5.33 -3.52
CA ASP A 393 7.38 5.40 -2.16
C ASP A 393 8.02 4.07 -1.74
N GLU A 394 7.31 2.93 -1.93
CA GLU A 394 7.85 1.61 -1.58
C GLU A 394 9.04 1.23 -2.47
N ALA A 395 9.00 1.52 -3.77
CA ALA A 395 10.12 1.26 -4.67
C ALA A 395 11.36 2.09 -4.30
N ALA A 396 11.17 3.38 -3.99
CA ALA A 396 12.25 4.26 -3.54
C ALA A 396 12.82 3.81 -2.18
N SER A 397 11.96 3.41 -1.24
CA SER A 397 12.36 2.88 0.06
C SER A 397 13.14 1.58 -0.06
N LYS A 398 12.70 0.66 -0.94
CA LYS A 398 13.40 -0.61 -1.22
C LYS A 398 14.79 -0.34 -1.77
N LEU A 399 14.89 0.51 -2.80
CA LEU A 399 16.16 0.88 -3.41
C LEU A 399 17.11 1.53 -2.40
N ARG A 400 16.60 2.40 -1.53
CA ARG A 400 17.38 3.01 -0.45
C ARG A 400 17.92 1.96 0.52
N MET A 401 17.13 0.95 0.85
CA MET A 401 17.56 -0.16 1.71
C MET A 401 18.67 -0.98 1.02
N GLU A 402 18.53 -1.23 -0.29
CA GLU A 402 19.53 -1.95 -1.09
C GLU A 402 20.87 -1.17 -1.16
N ILE A 403 20.84 0.15 -1.40
CA ILE A 403 22.03 1.01 -1.38
C ILE A 403 22.76 0.94 -0.02
N ASN A 404 22.01 0.88 1.07
CA ASN A 404 22.59 0.83 2.42
C ASN A 404 23.03 -0.57 2.87
N SER A 405 22.55 -1.62 2.21
CA SER A 405 22.89 -3.00 2.50
C SER A 405 24.10 -3.47 1.70
N LYS A 406 24.70 -4.57 2.13
CA LYS A 406 25.75 -5.24 1.34
C LYS A 406 25.12 -5.86 0.10
N PRO A 407 25.78 -5.79 -1.07
CA PRO A 407 25.35 -6.52 -2.27
C PRO A 407 25.21 -8.02 -2.00
N GLU A 408 24.27 -8.66 -2.71
CA GLU A 408 24.01 -10.10 -2.55
C GLU A 408 25.26 -10.95 -2.84
N GLU A 409 26.06 -10.54 -3.80
CA GLU A 409 27.34 -11.21 -4.14
C GLU A 409 28.31 -11.25 -2.93
N LEU A 410 28.41 -10.14 -2.20
CA LEU A 410 29.22 -10.06 -0.98
C LEU A 410 28.65 -10.93 0.15
N ASP A 411 27.33 -10.97 0.31
CA ASP A 411 26.70 -11.80 1.34
C ASP A 411 26.88 -13.29 1.05
N VAL A 412 26.80 -13.69 -0.21
CA VAL A 412 27.08 -15.08 -0.63
C VAL A 412 28.53 -15.45 -0.36
N LEU A 413 29.49 -14.57 -0.68
CA LEU A 413 30.89 -14.80 -0.39
C LEU A 413 31.17 -14.86 1.13
N ASP A 414 30.61 -13.94 1.89
CA ASP A 414 30.75 -13.95 3.37
C ASP A 414 30.21 -15.26 3.98
N ARG A 415 29.08 -15.80 3.48
CA ARG A 415 28.53 -17.11 3.90
C ARG A 415 29.43 -18.28 3.51
N LYS A 416 29.96 -18.30 2.29
CA LYS A 416 30.90 -19.35 1.85
C LYS A 416 32.18 -19.32 2.67
N ILE A 417 32.73 -18.15 2.96
CA ILE A 417 33.89 -17.96 3.80
C ILE A 417 33.63 -18.51 5.21
N MET A 418 32.48 -18.16 5.80
CA MET A 418 32.09 -18.67 7.12
C MET A 418 31.94 -20.19 7.12
N GLN A 419 31.34 -20.78 6.08
CA GLN A 419 31.20 -22.23 5.95
C GLN A 419 32.55 -22.92 5.87
N LEU A 420 33.49 -22.42 5.06
CA LEU A 420 34.85 -22.94 4.97
C LEU A 420 35.62 -22.78 6.26
N GLU A 421 35.49 -21.68 6.98
CA GLU A 421 36.13 -21.49 8.27
C GLU A 421 35.65 -22.52 9.31
N ILE A 422 34.33 -22.83 9.32
CA ILE A 422 33.75 -23.89 10.16
C ILE A 422 34.31 -25.26 9.77
N GLU A 423 34.40 -25.54 8.47
CA GLU A 423 34.91 -26.80 7.95
C GLU A 423 36.40 -27.01 8.27
N ILE A 424 37.21 -25.95 8.11
CA ILE A 424 38.63 -25.95 8.50
C ILE A 424 38.80 -26.26 10.01
N GLU A 425 37.96 -25.64 10.88
CA GLU A 425 38.01 -25.92 12.30
C GLU A 425 37.59 -27.36 12.66
N ALA A 426 36.66 -27.95 11.89
CA ALA A 426 36.29 -29.36 12.07
C ALA A 426 37.43 -30.31 11.63
N ILE A 427 38.01 -30.08 10.45
CA ILE A 427 39.09 -30.95 9.90
C ILE A 427 40.40 -30.79 10.65
N LYS A 428 40.69 -29.62 11.24
CA LYS A 428 41.84 -29.47 12.17
C LYS A 428 41.82 -30.52 13.31
N ARG A 429 40.64 -30.91 13.78
CA ARG A 429 40.47 -31.93 14.82
C ARG A 429 40.72 -33.33 14.30
N GLU A 430 40.54 -33.57 13.01
CA GLU A 430 40.76 -34.87 12.36
C GLU A 430 42.20 -35.10 11.86
N LYS A 431 43.07 -34.06 11.88
CA LYS A 431 44.49 -34.08 11.48
C LYS A 431 44.77 -34.46 10.02
N GLU A 432 43.89 -34.19 9.08
CA GLU A 432 44.09 -34.39 7.64
C GLU A 432 44.82 -33.20 6.99
N GLU A 433 46.14 -33.16 7.01
CA GLU A 433 46.96 -32.04 6.52
C GLU A 433 46.83 -31.74 5.04
N SER A 434 46.53 -32.73 4.19
CA SER A 434 46.33 -32.54 2.73
C SER A 434 45.08 -31.77 2.40
N LYS A 435 43.96 -32.11 3.02
CA LYS A 435 42.69 -31.38 2.86
C LYS A 435 42.76 -29.99 3.45
N LEU A 436 43.40 -29.80 4.61
CA LEU A 436 43.58 -28.49 5.21
C LEU A 436 44.31 -27.49 4.30
N LYS A 437 45.30 -27.93 3.53
CA LYS A 437 46.01 -27.06 2.57
C LYS A 437 45.10 -26.57 1.43
N ILE A 438 44.27 -27.46 0.90
CA ILE A 438 43.34 -27.12 -0.18
C ILE A 438 42.30 -26.12 0.34
N LEU A 439 41.69 -26.41 1.49
CA LEU A 439 40.67 -25.51 2.09
C LEU A 439 41.24 -24.16 2.49
N HIS A 440 42.49 -24.09 2.96
CA HIS A 440 43.14 -22.81 3.23
C HIS A 440 43.42 -21.99 1.96
N MET A 441 43.74 -22.68 0.83
CA MET A 441 43.94 -22.04 -0.45
C MET A 441 42.60 -21.49 -1.00
N ASP A 442 41.55 -22.29 -0.91
CA ASP A 442 40.18 -21.86 -1.32
C ASP A 442 39.68 -20.70 -0.45
N LEU A 443 39.91 -20.76 0.87
CA LEU A 443 39.58 -19.67 1.78
C LEU A 443 40.34 -18.37 1.44
N ALA A 444 41.63 -18.48 1.09
CA ALA A 444 42.44 -17.33 0.70
C ALA A 444 41.91 -16.69 -0.59
N ASN A 445 41.60 -17.51 -1.60
CA ASN A 445 41.04 -17.06 -2.87
C ASN A 445 39.68 -16.36 -2.68
N LEU A 446 38.78 -16.95 -1.89
CA LEU A 446 37.47 -16.32 -1.61
C LEU A 446 37.60 -15.04 -0.79
N LYS A 447 38.55 -14.96 0.12
CA LYS A 447 38.83 -13.71 0.88
C LYS A 447 39.42 -12.61 -0.01
N GLU A 448 40.22 -12.97 -1.00
CA GLU A 448 40.77 -12.02 -1.98
C GLU A 448 39.65 -11.48 -2.87
N GLU A 449 38.84 -12.35 -3.46
CA GLU A 449 37.67 -11.99 -4.27
C GLU A 449 36.69 -11.12 -3.48
N ARG A 450 36.37 -11.52 -2.24
CA ARG A 450 35.50 -10.74 -1.34
C ARG A 450 36.08 -9.35 -1.05
N ASN A 451 37.38 -9.22 -0.85
CA ASN A 451 38.00 -7.94 -0.56
C ASN A 451 38.05 -7.02 -1.78
N GLU A 452 38.23 -7.57 -2.97
CA GLU A 452 38.15 -6.82 -4.23
C GLU A 452 36.74 -6.24 -4.45
N ILE A 453 35.69 -7.07 -4.35
CA ILE A 453 34.30 -6.64 -4.48
C ILE A 453 33.93 -5.65 -3.38
N TYR A 454 34.38 -5.88 -2.14
CA TYR A 454 34.11 -4.97 -1.02
C TYR A 454 34.76 -3.59 -1.21
N ALA A 455 36.00 -3.55 -1.68
CA ALA A 455 36.69 -2.29 -1.94
C ALA A 455 36.00 -1.50 -3.05
N ARG A 456 35.57 -2.19 -4.10
CA ARG A 456 34.82 -1.60 -5.22
C ARG A 456 33.47 -1.07 -4.74
N TRP A 457 32.69 -1.88 -4.04
CA TRP A 457 31.40 -1.47 -3.45
C TRP A 457 31.54 -0.26 -2.53
N LYS A 458 32.56 -0.25 -1.68
CA LYS A 458 32.79 0.85 -0.74
C LYS A 458 33.13 2.15 -1.47
N SER A 459 33.98 2.08 -2.51
CA SER A 459 34.31 3.26 -3.30
C SER A 459 33.10 3.82 -4.06
N GLU A 460 32.27 2.94 -4.63
CA GLU A 460 31.03 3.31 -5.28
C GLU A 460 30.06 3.95 -4.31
N LYS A 461 29.90 3.38 -3.10
CA LYS A 461 29.07 3.90 -2.03
C LYS A 461 29.51 5.28 -1.55
N ASP A 462 30.81 5.50 -1.38
CA ASP A 462 31.35 6.80 -0.94
C ASP A 462 31.04 7.91 -1.96
N ILE A 463 31.08 7.60 -3.27
CA ILE A 463 30.68 8.55 -4.34
C ILE A 463 29.18 8.83 -4.28
N VAL A 464 28.34 7.80 -4.11
CA VAL A 464 26.87 7.94 -4.00
C VAL A 464 26.49 8.78 -2.78
N ASP A 465 27.08 8.50 -1.63
CA ASP A 465 26.85 9.28 -0.41
C ASP A 465 27.30 10.76 -0.60
N GLY A 466 28.37 10.99 -1.37
CA GLY A 466 28.83 12.33 -1.77
C GLY A 466 27.82 13.08 -2.64
N ILE A 467 27.25 12.41 -3.65
CA ILE A 467 26.20 12.99 -4.52
C ILE A 467 24.97 13.36 -3.68
N GLN A 468 24.58 12.52 -2.74
CA GLN A 468 23.43 12.75 -1.86
C GLN A 468 23.65 13.94 -0.92
N ALA A 469 24.85 14.08 -0.36
CA ALA A 469 25.19 15.21 0.49
C ALA A 469 25.07 16.54 -0.28
N VAL A 470 25.57 16.59 -1.52
CA VAL A 470 25.47 17.77 -2.38
C VAL A 470 24.03 18.08 -2.78
N LYS A 471 23.19 17.07 -3.02
CA LYS A 471 21.75 17.28 -3.30
C LYS A 471 21.03 17.94 -2.12
N LEU A 472 21.28 17.47 -0.89
CA LEU A 472 20.71 18.09 0.32
C LEU A 472 21.16 19.55 0.47
N GLU A 473 22.44 19.83 0.20
CA GLU A 473 22.97 21.19 0.23
C GLU A 473 22.29 22.12 -0.79
N ILE A 474 22.00 21.61 -2.00
CA ILE A 474 21.25 22.35 -3.02
C ILE A 474 19.81 22.66 -2.55
N GLU A 475 19.17 21.72 -1.89
CA GLU A 475 17.81 21.91 -1.40
C GLU A 475 17.75 22.92 -0.26
N ASP A 476 18.69 22.86 0.67
CA ASP A 476 18.82 23.86 1.71
C ASP A 476 19.05 25.26 1.12
N PHE A 477 19.86 25.38 0.08
CA PHE A 477 20.07 26.65 -0.62
C PHE A 477 18.82 27.12 -1.37
N LYS A 478 18.05 26.22 -1.99
CA LYS A 478 16.75 26.58 -2.61
C LYS A 478 15.80 27.16 -1.57
N TYR A 479 15.71 26.48 -0.41
CA TYR A 479 14.87 26.94 0.70
C TYR A 479 15.31 28.31 1.26
N GLU A 480 16.62 28.52 1.44
CA GLU A 480 17.15 29.83 1.83
C GLU A 480 16.84 30.92 0.80
N ALA A 481 16.94 30.62 -0.50
CA ALA A 481 16.63 31.56 -1.58
C ALA A 481 15.15 31.96 -1.57
N GLU A 482 14.23 30.99 -1.43
CA GLU A 482 12.79 31.26 -1.32
C GLU A 482 12.45 32.11 -0.09
N ARG A 483 13.11 31.83 1.03
CA ARG A 483 12.92 32.62 2.24
C ARG A 483 13.40 34.06 2.05
N ALA A 484 14.60 34.26 1.46
CA ALA A 484 15.13 35.56 1.17
C ALA A 484 14.26 36.35 0.15
N GLU A 485 13.67 35.64 -0.83
CA GLU A 485 12.73 36.22 -1.81
C GLU A 485 11.45 36.77 -1.14
N ARG A 486 10.90 36.01 -0.17
CA ARG A 486 9.75 36.44 0.63
C ARG A 486 10.07 37.62 1.56
N GLU A 487 11.30 37.72 2.04
CA GLU A 487 11.80 38.80 2.87
C GLU A 487 12.19 40.05 2.00
N GLY A 488 12.15 39.93 0.64
CA GLY A 488 12.47 40.99 -0.29
C GLY A 488 13.97 41.25 -0.48
N ASP A 489 14.83 40.37 0.00
CA ASP A 489 16.30 40.50 -0.17
C ASP A 489 16.77 39.84 -1.48
N TYR A 490 16.52 40.54 -2.58
CA TYR A 490 16.90 40.08 -3.92
C TYR A 490 18.42 39.94 -4.11
N GLY A 491 19.24 40.68 -3.34
CA GLY A 491 20.70 40.54 -3.37
C GLY A 491 21.14 39.16 -2.90
N LYS A 492 20.61 38.70 -1.77
CA LYS A 492 20.87 37.38 -1.21
C LYS A 492 20.32 36.26 -2.10
N VAL A 493 19.15 36.48 -2.71
CA VAL A 493 18.57 35.54 -3.70
C VAL A 493 19.51 35.33 -4.89
N ALA A 494 20.06 36.42 -5.45
CA ALA A 494 20.98 36.33 -6.56
C ALA A 494 22.29 35.60 -6.17
N GLU A 495 22.85 35.88 -5.00
CA GLU A 495 24.07 35.22 -4.50
C GLU A 495 23.82 33.68 -4.34
N ILE A 496 22.69 33.30 -3.79
CA ILE A 496 22.37 31.90 -3.58
C ILE A 496 22.09 31.19 -4.91
N ARG A 497 21.22 31.73 -5.75
CA ARG A 497 20.80 31.07 -7.02
C ARG A 497 21.93 31.00 -8.05
N TYR A 498 22.71 32.08 -8.23
CA TYR A 498 23.73 32.15 -9.25
C TYR A 498 25.15 31.82 -8.76
N GLY A 499 25.36 31.82 -7.42
CA GLY A 499 26.64 31.44 -6.80
C GLY A 499 26.55 30.03 -6.22
N LYS A 500 25.98 29.88 -5.03
CA LYS A 500 26.04 28.65 -4.23
C LYS A 500 25.39 27.45 -4.90
N ILE A 501 24.17 27.60 -5.46
CA ILE A 501 23.45 26.51 -6.13
C ILE A 501 24.23 26.05 -7.36
N LYS A 502 24.77 27.00 -8.15
CA LYS A 502 25.54 26.65 -9.35
C LYS A 502 26.83 25.89 -9.03
N GLU A 503 27.56 26.32 -8.01
CA GLU A 503 28.77 25.64 -7.55
C GLU A 503 28.46 24.23 -7.02
N ALA A 504 27.37 24.08 -6.29
CA ALA A 504 26.92 22.76 -5.81
C ALA A 504 26.49 21.86 -6.98
N GLN A 505 25.79 22.38 -8.00
CA GLN A 505 25.45 21.64 -9.22
C GLN A 505 26.68 21.18 -10.01
N GLU A 506 27.69 22.05 -10.16
CA GLU A 506 28.97 21.67 -10.80
C GLU A 506 29.69 20.54 -10.04
N ARG A 507 29.65 20.56 -8.70
CA ARG A 507 30.16 19.45 -7.85
C ARG A 507 29.37 18.17 -8.03
N GLN A 508 28.04 18.27 -8.10
CA GLN A 508 27.17 17.13 -8.37
C GLN A 508 27.48 16.48 -9.71
N ASP A 509 27.59 17.29 -10.78
CA ASP A 509 27.90 16.81 -12.14
C ASP A 509 29.28 16.13 -12.20
N ALA A 510 30.27 16.64 -11.47
CA ALA A 510 31.58 16.01 -11.39
C ALA A 510 31.54 14.64 -10.70
N LEU A 511 30.81 14.51 -9.60
CA LEU A 511 30.63 13.24 -8.90
C LEU A 511 29.82 12.23 -9.74
N GLN A 512 28.79 12.69 -10.46
CA GLN A 512 28.04 11.83 -11.38
C GLN A 512 28.90 11.30 -12.54
N LYS A 513 29.78 12.13 -13.09
CA LYS A 513 30.76 11.66 -14.10
C LYS A 513 31.71 10.61 -13.54
N GLN A 514 32.23 10.81 -12.32
CA GLN A 514 33.08 9.81 -11.66
C GLN A 514 32.33 8.50 -11.45
N LEU A 515 31.06 8.57 -11.07
CA LEU A 515 30.24 7.38 -10.90
C LEU A 515 30.03 6.62 -12.21
N LEU A 516 29.68 7.33 -13.29
CA LEU A 516 29.51 6.74 -14.62
C LEU A 516 30.80 6.06 -15.13
N GLU A 517 31.97 6.67 -14.89
CA GLU A 517 33.26 6.08 -15.21
C GLU A 517 33.51 4.80 -14.42
N PHE A 518 33.13 4.77 -13.14
CA PHE A 518 33.26 3.60 -12.26
C PHE A 518 32.31 2.46 -12.65
N GLN A 519 31.09 2.80 -13.12
CA GLN A 519 30.03 1.85 -13.47
C GLN A 519 30.15 1.28 -14.90
N SER A 520 31.10 1.77 -15.71
CA SER A 520 31.26 1.33 -17.10
C SER A 520 31.56 -0.18 -17.29
N GLY A 521 31.73 -0.96 -16.22
CA GLY A 521 32.05 -2.40 -16.27
C GLY A 521 31.03 -3.34 -15.61
N ASN A 522 30.42 -3.00 -14.50
CA ASN A 522 29.36 -3.71 -13.78
C ASN A 522 29.00 -2.87 -12.55
N SER A 523 27.86 -2.25 -12.53
CA SER A 523 27.36 -1.48 -11.37
C SER A 523 26.96 -2.42 -10.23
N LEU A 524 27.52 -2.19 -9.04
CA LEU A 524 27.15 -2.91 -7.81
C LEU A 524 26.01 -2.19 -7.06
N ILE A 525 25.84 -0.89 -7.29
CA ILE A 525 24.83 -0.06 -6.64
C ILE A 525 23.93 0.57 -7.71
N LYS A 526 22.63 0.31 -7.61
CA LYS A 526 21.60 0.96 -8.40
C LYS A 526 21.14 2.22 -7.66
N GLU A 527 21.09 3.37 -8.35
CA GLU A 527 20.71 4.66 -7.73
C GLU A 527 19.35 5.18 -8.17
N GLU A 528 18.83 4.62 -9.23
CA GLU A 528 17.64 5.10 -9.91
C GLU A 528 16.51 4.09 -9.82
N VAL A 529 15.34 4.55 -9.39
CA VAL A 529 14.10 3.77 -9.48
C VAL A 529 13.66 3.73 -10.94
N THR A 530 13.55 2.54 -11.48
CA THR A 530 13.16 2.27 -12.86
C THR A 530 11.76 1.67 -12.96
N ARG A 531 11.30 1.44 -14.18
CA ARG A 531 10.04 0.74 -14.46
C ARG A 531 10.00 -0.65 -13.83
N GLU A 532 11.14 -1.35 -13.84
CA GLU A 532 11.29 -2.70 -13.31
C GLU A 532 11.08 -2.74 -11.79
N ASP A 533 11.60 -1.75 -11.06
CA ASP A 533 11.44 -1.68 -9.60
C ASP A 533 9.96 -1.49 -9.22
N ILE A 534 9.27 -0.63 -9.94
CA ILE A 534 7.82 -0.45 -9.78
C ILE A 534 7.08 -1.75 -10.09
N ALA A 535 7.43 -2.43 -11.19
CA ALA A 535 6.81 -3.69 -11.56
C ALA A 535 7.03 -4.79 -10.52
N GLU A 536 8.18 -4.81 -9.86
CA GLU A 536 8.48 -5.75 -8.79
C GLU A 536 7.61 -5.48 -7.54
N VAL A 537 7.44 -4.21 -7.17
CA VAL A 537 6.54 -3.85 -6.06
C VAL A 537 5.09 -4.24 -6.39
N VAL A 538 4.63 -3.95 -7.61
CA VAL A 538 3.29 -4.36 -8.06
C VAL A 538 3.16 -5.89 -8.02
N ALA A 539 4.17 -6.62 -8.46
CA ALA A 539 4.17 -8.08 -8.40
C ALA A 539 4.05 -8.60 -6.95
N LYS A 540 4.76 -7.98 -6.02
CA LYS A 540 4.69 -8.32 -4.59
C LYS A 540 3.31 -8.06 -3.99
N TRP A 541 2.66 -6.94 -4.35
CA TRP A 541 1.33 -6.59 -3.82
C TRP A 541 0.21 -7.45 -4.41
N THR A 542 0.31 -7.75 -5.69
CA THR A 542 -0.77 -8.44 -6.43
C THR A 542 -0.56 -9.95 -6.55
N GLY A 543 0.67 -10.43 -6.33
CA GLY A 543 1.08 -11.81 -6.60
C GLY A 543 1.25 -12.12 -8.09
N ILE A 544 1.23 -11.10 -8.97
CA ILE A 544 1.33 -11.25 -10.42
C ILE A 544 2.80 -11.12 -10.83
N PRO A 545 3.37 -12.02 -11.63
CA PRO A 545 4.76 -11.91 -12.08
C PRO A 545 4.95 -10.83 -13.15
N VAL A 546 4.69 -9.55 -12.77
CA VAL A 546 4.68 -8.39 -13.68
C VAL A 546 6.03 -8.20 -14.39
N MET A 547 7.14 -8.55 -13.73
CA MET A 547 8.49 -8.48 -14.33
C MET A 547 8.64 -9.39 -15.56
N LYS A 548 8.13 -10.61 -15.47
CA LYS A 548 8.15 -11.54 -16.62
C LYS A 548 7.25 -11.05 -17.75
N MET A 549 6.25 -10.23 -17.41
CA MET A 549 5.31 -9.67 -18.36
C MET A 549 5.86 -8.46 -19.16
N LEU A 550 6.94 -7.81 -18.72
CA LEU A 550 7.46 -6.58 -19.35
C LEU A 550 8.60 -6.79 -20.37
N GLN A 551 9.53 -7.68 -20.11
CA GLN A 551 10.78 -7.78 -20.88
C GLN A 551 10.86 -8.91 -21.92
N THR A 552 10.17 -10.01 -21.70
CA THR A 552 10.28 -11.20 -22.56
C THR A 552 9.04 -11.44 -23.42
N GLU A 553 8.03 -10.60 -23.29
CA GLU A 553 6.70 -10.90 -23.80
C GLU A 553 6.54 -10.71 -25.30
N ARG A 554 7.16 -9.73 -25.92
CA ARG A 554 6.93 -9.52 -27.36
C ARG A 554 7.39 -10.71 -28.18
N GLU A 555 8.56 -11.26 -27.90
CA GLU A 555 9.07 -12.44 -28.60
C GLU A 555 8.36 -13.73 -28.19
N LYS A 556 8.12 -13.92 -26.88
CA LYS A 556 7.39 -15.10 -26.38
C LYS A 556 5.93 -15.13 -26.82
N LEU A 557 5.24 -13.98 -26.84
CA LEU A 557 3.86 -13.92 -27.31
C LEU A 557 3.75 -14.21 -28.83
N LEU A 558 4.79 -13.92 -29.61
CA LEU A 558 4.84 -14.31 -31.01
C LEU A 558 4.99 -15.84 -31.20
N HIS A 559 5.55 -16.53 -30.20
CA HIS A 559 5.76 -18.00 -30.20
C HIS A 559 4.88 -18.71 -29.15
N LEU A 560 3.73 -18.08 -28.77
CA LEU A 560 2.85 -18.65 -27.74
C LEU A 560 2.28 -20.01 -28.14
N GLU A 561 1.97 -20.22 -29.41
CA GLU A 561 1.50 -21.49 -29.94
C GLU A 561 2.54 -22.61 -29.73
N ASP A 562 3.80 -22.34 -30.00
CA ASP A 562 4.88 -23.32 -29.83
C ASP A 562 5.02 -23.72 -28.34
N GLU A 563 4.88 -22.77 -27.44
CA GLU A 563 4.92 -23.04 -26.00
C GLU A 563 3.72 -23.87 -25.51
N LEU A 564 2.52 -23.55 -25.98
CA LEU A 564 1.32 -24.33 -25.66
C LEU A 564 1.38 -25.75 -26.25
N HIS A 565 1.96 -25.91 -27.45
CA HIS A 565 2.17 -27.22 -28.08
C HIS A 565 3.16 -28.12 -27.33
N LYS A 566 4.04 -27.55 -26.47
CA LYS A 566 4.91 -28.39 -25.61
C LYS A 566 4.11 -29.24 -24.64
N ARG A 567 2.87 -28.83 -24.33
CA ARG A 567 2.01 -29.49 -23.35
C ARG A 567 0.71 -30.04 -23.95
N VAL A 568 0.16 -29.33 -24.95
CA VAL A 568 -1.09 -29.72 -25.64
C VAL A 568 -0.75 -30.23 -27.04
N VAL A 569 -1.16 -31.46 -27.36
CA VAL A 569 -0.92 -32.11 -28.62
C VAL A 569 -2.13 -31.98 -29.54
N GLY A 570 -1.92 -31.49 -30.76
CA GLY A 570 -3.00 -31.18 -31.69
C GLY A 570 -3.80 -29.96 -31.24
N GLN A 571 -5.02 -29.82 -31.75
CA GLN A 571 -5.95 -28.75 -31.36
C GLN A 571 -5.48 -27.37 -31.84
N GLU A 572 -4.95 -27.28 -33.05
CA GLU A 572 -4.35 -26.07 -33.64
C GLU A 572 -5.33 -24.88 -33.59
N GLU A 573 -6.61 -25.07 -34.01
CA GLU A 573 -7.65 -24.01 -33.97
C GLU A 573 -7.84 -23.45 -32.55
N ALA A 574 -7.79 -24.31 -31.52
CA ALA A 574 -7.98 -23.88 -30.15
C ALA A 574 -6.77 -23.08 -29.62
N ILE A 575 -5.58 -23.53 -29.96
CA ILE A 575 -4.33 -22.88 -29.55
C ILE A 575 -4.20 -21.53 -30.24
N GLU A 576 -4.49 -21.44 -31.53
CA GLU A 576 -4.45 -20.20 -32.31
C GLU A 576 -5.48 -19.17 -31.80
N ALA A 577 -6.73 -19.59 -31.59
CA ALA A 577 -7.78 -18.70 -31.07
C ALA A 577 -7.44 -18.09 -29.70
N VAL A 578 -6.91 -18.91 -28.79
CA VAL A 578 -6.49 -18.46 -27.46
C VAL A 578 -5.26 -17.55 -27.55
N SER A 579 -4.28 -17.89 -28.38
CA SER A 579 -3.07 -17.10 -28.57
C SER A 579 -3.37 -15.72 -29.15
N ASP A 580 -4.27 -15.65 -30.12
CA ASP A 580 -4.70 -14.38 -30.73
C ASP A 580 -5.45 -13.48 -29.77
N ALA A 581 -6.30 -14.04 -28.91
CA ALA A 581 -7.00 -13.26 -27.89
C ALA A 581 -6.00 -12.66 -26.86
N VAL A 582 -5.03 -13.46 -26.43
CA VAL A 582 -3.97 -12.98 -25.53
C VAL A 582 -3.15 -11.88 -26.21
N ARG A 583 -2.77 -12.06 -27.49
CA ARG A 583 -2.03 -11.05 -28.26
C ARG A 583 -2.82 -9.75 -28.40
N ARG A 584 -4.12 -9.81 -28.75
CA ARG A 584 -5.00 -8.63 -28.86
C ARG A 584 -5.06 -7.87 -27.54
N SER A 585 -5.23 -8.58 -26.44
CA SER A 585 -5.28 -7.97 -25.10
C SER A 585 -3.96 -7.30 -24.74
N ARG A 586 -2.82 -7.95 -25.00
CA ARG A 586 -1.48 -7.42 -24.69
C ARG A 586 -1.08 -6.26 -25.59
N ALA A 587 -1.57 -6.24 -26.83
CA ALA A 587 -1.38 -5.11 -27.75
C ALA A 587 -2.27 -3.90 -27.43
N GLY A 588 -3.14 -3.98 -26.42
CA GLY A 588 -4.07 -2.89 -26.06
C GLY A 588 -5.22 -2.69 -27.06
N LEU A 589 -5.46 -3.69 -27.92
CA LEU A 589 -6.50 -3.65 -28.97
C LEU A 589 -7.84 -4.24 -28.51
N GLN A 590 -7.98 -4.53 -27.23
CA GLN A 590 -9.18 -5.09 -26.61
C GLN A 590 -10.02 -4.03 -25.92
N ASP A 591 -11.34 -4.27 -25.84
CA ASP A 591 -12.23 -3.46 -25.00
C ASP A 591 -11.85 -3.63 -23.52
N MET A 592 -11.38 -2.55 -22.90
CA MET A 592 -10.95 -2.54 -21.50
C MET A 592 -12.06 -2.85 -20.49
N LYS A 593 -13.31 -2.95 -20.94
CA LYS A 593 -14.46 -3.29 -20.09
C LYS A 593 -14.74 -4.78 -20.02
N LYS A 594 -14.16 -5.59 -20.91
CA LYS A 594 -14.42 -7.03 -21.03
C LYS A 594 -13.27 -7.88 -20.49
N PRO A 595 -13.50 -9.18 -20.17
CA PRO A 595 -12.44 -10.15 -19.91
C PRO A 595 -11.42 -10.24 -21.06
N VAL A 596 -10.19 -10.69 -20.78
CA VAL A 596 -9.12 -10.86 -21.78
C VAL A 596 -9.55 -11.74 -22.96
N GLY A 597 -10.38 -12.74 -22.70
CA GLY A 597 -10.99 -13.60 -23.72
C GLY A 597 -12.02 -14.52 -23.10
N THR A 598 -13.03 -14.82 -23.87
CA THR A 598 -14.13 -15.70 -23.47
C THR A 598 -14.29 -16.79 -24.51
N PHE A 599 -14.07 -18.04 -24.11
CA PHE A 599 -14.04 -19.19 -25.00
C PHE A 599 -15.05 -20.25 -24.61
N LEU A 600 -15.66 -20.87 -25.63
CA LEU A 600 -16.45 -22.06 -25.44
C LEU A 600 -15.79 -23.24 -26.16
N PHE A 601 -15.25 -24.19 -25.43
CA PHE A 601 -14.60 -25.40 -25.95
C PHE A 601 -15.61 -26.54 -26.07
N LEU A 602 -15.91 -26.91 -27.29
CA LEU A 602 -16.80 -28.02 -27.62
C LEU A 602 -15.97 -29.26 -27.97
N GLY A 603 -16.37 -30.43 -27.57
CA GLY A 603 -15.66 -31.65 -27.93
C GLY A 603 -15.88 -32.81 -26.99
N THR A 604 -15.41 -33.99 -27.40
CA THR A 604 -15.51 -35.21 -26.57
C THR A 604 -14.65 -35.16 -25.34
N THR A 605 -14.85 -36.08 -24.41
CA THR A 605 -14.04 -36.15 -23.17
C THR A 605 -12.62 -36.60 -23.50
N GLY A 606 -11.61 -36.01 -22.83
CA GLY A 606 -10.22 -36.46 -22.93
C GLY A 606 -9.44 -35.97 -24.15
N VAL A 607 -9.95 -34.97 -24.89
CA VAL A 607 -9.27 -34.37 -26.07
C VAL A 607 -8.35 -33.18 -25.73
N GLY A 608 -8.22 -32.78 -24.43
CA GLY A 608 -7.29 -31.77 -23.99
C GLY A 608 -7.88 -30.41 -23.58
N LYS A 609 -9.22 -30.24 -23.51
CA LYS A 609 -9.87 -28.97 -23.13
C LYS A 609 -9.35 -28.38 -21.82
N THR A 610 -9.31 -29.18 -20.76
CA THR A 610 -8.82 -28.73 -19.44
C THR A 610 -7.29 -28.58 -19.42
N GLU A 611 -6.57 -29.36 -20.23
CA GLU A 611 -5.12 -29.26 -20.30
C GLU A 611 -4.65 -27.97 -20.98
N LEU A 612 -5.37 -27.49 -22.02
CA LEU A 612 -5.10 -26.18 -22.64
C LEU A 612 -5.32 -25.04 -21.62
N ALA A 613 -6.38 -25.10 -20.81
CA ALA A 613 -6.61 -24.11 -19.75
C ALA A 613 -5.47 -24.07 -18.71
N LYS A 614 -4.93 -25.25 -18.33
CA LYS A 614 -3.78 -25.36 -17.43
C LYS A 614 -2.50 -24.86 -18.06
N ALA A 615 -2.22 -25.24 -19.31
CA ALA A 615 -1.05 -24.77 -20.05
C ALA A 615 -1.04 -23.25 -20.20
N LEU A 616 -2.21 -22.67 -20.44
CA LEU A 616 -2.39 -21.22 -20.51
C LEU A 616 -2.15 -20.53 -19.18
N ALA A 617 -2.66 -21.10 -18.07
CA ALA A 617 -2.43 -20.56 -16.72
C ALA A 617 -0.95 -20.60 -16.35
N GLU A 618 -0.28 -21.72 -16.62
CA GLU A 618 1.16 -21.88 -16.38
C GLU A 618 1.99 -20.87 -17.19
N TYR A 619 1.66 -20.70 -18.46
CA TYR A 619 2.37 -19.78 -19.32
C TYR A 619 2.18 -18.32 -18.93
N LEU A 620 0.94 -17.89 -18.69
CA LEU A 620 0.62 -16.48 -18.41
C LEU A 620 0.96 -16.05 -16.99
N PHE A 621 0.84 -16.97 -16.02
CA PHE A 621 0.94 -16.64 -14.61
C PHE A 621 2.05 -17.39 -13.88
N ASP A 622 2.84 -18.22 -14.60
CA ASP A 622 3.94 -19.04 -14.05
C ASP A 622 3.48 -20.01 -12.92
N ASP A 623 2.18 -20.26 -12.87
CA ASP A 623 1.56 -21.15 -11.89
C ASP A 623 0.36 -21.88 -12.51
N GLU A 624 0.45 -23.19 -12.59
CA GLU A 624 -0.66 -24.05 -13.05
C GLU A 624 -1.91 -23.88 -12.14
N ASN A 625 -1.71 -23.50 -10.86
CA ASN A 625 -2.77 -23.26 -9.89
C ASN A 625 -3.38 -21.84 -9.99
N ALA A 626 -2.92 -20.99 -10.89
CA ALA A 626 -3.57 -19.74 -11.24
C ALA A 626 -4.83 -19.97 -12.12
N MET A 627 -5.42 -21.16 -12.01
CA MET A 627 -6.68 -21.55 -12.64
C MET A 627 -7.74 -21.83 -11.56
N THR A 628 -8.88 -21.12 -11.68
CA THR A 628 -10.06 -21.41 -10.88
C THR A 628 -10.98 -22.32 -11.66
N ARG A 629 -11.12 -23.58 -11.24
CA ARG A 629 -12.02 -24.54 -11.86
C ARG A 629 -13.34 -24.62 -11.08
N ILE A 630 -14.44 -24.44 -11.77
CA ILE A 630 -15.80 -24.59 -11.24
C ILE A 630 -16.53 -25.62 -12.09
N ASP A 631 -16.98 -26.70 -11.47
CA ASP A 631 -17.76 -27.75 -12.12
C ASP A 631 -19.25 -27.35 -12.09
N MET A 632 -19.80 -27.06 -13.29
CA MET A 632 -21.18 -26.59 -13.42
C MET A 632 -22.22 -27.68 -13.11
N SER A 633 -21.81 -28.95 -13.01
CA SER A 633 -22.68 -30.02 -12.55
C SER A 633 -23.14 -29.86 -11.09
N GLU A 634 -22.39 -29.10 -10.29
CA GLU A 634 -22.77 -28.74 -8.90
C GLU A 634 -23.85 -27.61 -8.85
N TYR A 635 -24.12 -26.94 -9.97
CA TYR A 635 -24.99 -25.77 -10.10
C TYR A 635 -26.22 -26.03 -10.96
N GLN A 636 -26.74 -27.23 -10.92
CA GLN A 636 -27.97 -27.66 -11.64
C GLN A 636 -29.25 -27.12 -11.01
N GLU A 637 -29.24 -26.87 -9.72
CA GLU A 637 -30.39 -26.38 -8.97
C GLU A 637 -30.30 -24.86 -8.76
N ARG A 638 -31.46 -24.20 -8.73
CA ARG A 638 -31.57 -22.75 -8.54
C ARG A 638 -30.88 -22.27 -7.23
N HIS A 639 -30.96 -23.08 -6.18
CA HIS A 639 -30.33 -22.73 -4.89
C HIS A 639 -28.81 -22.74 -4.94
N SER A 640 -28.22 -23.62 -5.75
CA SER A 640 -26.78 -23.67 -5.88
C SER A 640 -26.18 -22.50 -6.65
N VAL A 641 -26.95 -21.85 -7.53
CA VAL A 641 -26.52 -20.67 -8.29
C VAL A 641 -26.14 -19.51 -7.35
N SER A 642 -26.84 -19.34 -6.22
CA SER A 642 -26.50 -18.32 -5.23
C SER A 642 -25.11 -18.51 -4.61
N ARG A 643 -24.55 -19.73 -4.61
CA ARG A 643 -23.18 -19.97 -4.13
C ARG A 643 -22.09 -19.36 -5.02
N LEU A 644 -22.40 -19.06 -6.29
CA LEU A 644 -21.45 -18.41 -7.18
C LEU A 644 -21.22 -16.93 -6.80
N VAL A 645 -22.30 -16.23 -6.38
CA VAL A 645 -22.29 -14.79 -6.10
C VAL A 645 -22.35 -14.49 -4.60
N GLY A 646 -22.81 -15.46 -3.80
CA GLY A 646 -23.03 -15.35 -2.35
C GLY A 646 -24.52 -15.47 -2.01
N ALA A 647 -24.83 -15.94 -0.79
CA ALA A 647 -26.20 -16.08 -0.31
C ALA A 647 -26.80 -14.71 0.03
N PRO A 648 -28.12 -14.50 -0.21
CA PRO A 648 -28.81 -13.28 0.20
C PRO A 648 -28.81 -13.09 1.72
N PRO A 649 -28.98 -11.84 2.21
CA PRO A 649 -29.08 -11.58 3.65
C PRO A 649 -30.15 -12.43 4.33
N GLY A 650 -29.80 -13.07 5.44
CA GLY A 650 -30.70 -13.93 6.22
C GLY A 650 -30.69 -15.41 5.83
N TYR A 651 -29.94 -15.82 4.82
CA TYR A 651 -29.77 -17.24 4.47
C TYR A 651 -28.44 -17.80 5.03
N VAL A 652 -28.41 -19.11 5.25
CA VAL A 652 -27.19 -19.81 5.69
C VAL A 652 -26.10 -19.65 4.63
N GLY A 653 -24.87 -19.29 5.05
CA GLY A 653 -23.74 -19.04 4.15
C GLY A 653 -23.59 -17.58 3.68
N TYR A 654 -24.39 -16.63 4.18
CA TYR A 654 -24.23 -15.20 3.85
C TYR A 654 -22.82 -14.66 4.13
N ASP A 655 -22.19 -15.15 5.21
CA ASP A 655 -20.84 -14.69 5.61
C ASP A 655 -19.71 -15.29 4.77
N GLU A 656 -19.93 -16.38 4.05
CA GLU A 656 -18.88 -17.09 3.31
C GLU A 656 -18.50 -16.43 1.96
N GLY A 657 -19.34 -15.55 1.42
CA GLY A 657 -19.14 -14.95 0.11
C GLY A 657 -19.42 -15.93 -1.05
N GLY A 658 -19.41 -15.46 -2.30
CA GLY A 658 -19.64 -16.31 -3.48
C GLY A 658 -18.36 -16.99 -3.95
N GLN A 659 -18.43 -18.27 -4.34
CA GLN A 659 -17.26 -19.02 -4.80
C GLN A 659 -16.56 -18.36 -6.00
N LEU A 660 -17.33 -17.95 -7.00
CA LEU A 660 -16.76 -17.28 -8.19
C LEU A 660 -16.25 -15.87 -7.87
N THR A 661 -17.05 -15.07 -7.17
CA THR A 661 -16.69 -13.69 -6.84
C THR A 661 -15.50 -13.62 -5.88
N GLU A 662 -15.44 -14.49 -4.89
CA GLU A 662 -14.32 -14.52 -3.94
C GLU A 662 -13.04 -15.06 -4.58
N ALA A 663 -13.13 -16.10 -5.45
CA ALA A 663 -11.99 -16.61 -6.18
C ALA A 663 -11.34 -15.53 -7.07
N VAL A 664 -12.15 -14.77 -7.80
CA VAL A 664 -11.65 -13.69 -8.67
C VAL A 664 -11.13 -12.51 -7.85
N ARG A 665 -11.75 -12.17 -6.72
CA ARG A 665 -11.24 -11.12 -5.83
C ARG A 665 -9.87 -11.46 -5.24
N ARG A 666 -9.65 -12.75 -4.92
CA ARG A 666 -8.34 -13.21 -4.42
C ARG A 666 -7.30 -13.34 -5.51
N LYS A 667 -7.72 -13.77 -6.72
CA LYS A 667 -6.87 -13.95 -7.89
C LYS A 667 -7.49 -13.26 -9.10
N PRO A 668 -7.40 -11.91 -9.21
CA PRO A 668 -8.00 -11.16 -10.32
C PRO A 668 -7.31 -11.44 -11.66
N TYR A 669 -6.17 -12.11 -11.63
CA TYR A 669 -5.42 -12.60 -12.78
C TYR A 669 -5.42 -14.11 -12.74
N SER A 670 -6.33 -14.72 -13.45
CA SER A 670 -6.48 -16.18 -13.47
C SER A 670 -7.22 -16.65 -14.70
N VAL A 671 -7.07 -17.92 -15.02
CA VAL A 671 -7.95 -18.61 -15.94
C VAL A 671 -9.14 -19.16 -15.16
N ILE A 672 -10.34 -18.79 -15.58
CA ILE A 672 -11.57 -19.31 -15.00
C ILE A 672 -12.08 -20.41 -15.93
N LEU A 673 -12.09 -21.64 -15.44
CA LEU A 673 -12.62 -22.79 -16.15
C LEU A 673 -13.98 -23.19 -15.60
N LEU A 674 -15.01 -22.96 -16.41
CA LEU A 674 -16.38 -23.41 -16.13
C LEU A 674 -16.62 -24.73 -16.87
N ASP A 675 -16.50 -25.84 -16.16
CA ASP A 675 -16.54 -27.19 -16.75
C ASP A 675 -17.99 -27.68 -16.86
N GLU A 676 -18.33 -28.32 -17.97
CA GLU A 676 -19.67 -28.88 -18.29
C GLU A 676 -20.82 -27.84 -18.20
N ILE A 677 -20.63 -26.70 -18.88
CA ILE A 677 -21.55 -25.55 -18.82
C ILE A 677 -23.00 -25.90 -19.17
N GLU A 678 -23.22 -26.92 -20.00
CA GLU A 678 -24.53 -27.42 -20.38
C GLU A 678 -25.36 -27.99 -19.22
N LYS A 679 -24.73 -28.33 -18.10
CA LYS A 679 -25.39 -28.85 -16.91
C LYS A 679 -25.86 -27.75 -15.95
N ALA A 680 -25.44 -26.53 -16.17
CA ALA A 680 -25.77 -25.41 -15.30
C ALA A 680 -27.24 -25.02 -15.39
N HIS A 681 -27.79 -24.57 -14.24
CA HIS A 681 -29.12 -23.97 -14.23
C HIS A 681 -29.18 -22.72 -15.12
N PRO A 682 -30.30 -22.44 -15.81
CA PRO A 682 -30.46 -21.27 -16.68
C PRO A 682 -30.14 -19.92 -16.02
N ASP A 683 -30.35 -19.76 -14.73
CA ASP A 683 -30.00 -18.54 -14.00
C ASP A 683 -28.49 -18.27 -13.93
N THR A 684 -27.65 -19.29 -14.07
CA THR A 684 -26.19 -19.15 -14.15
C THR A 684 -25.78 -18.34 -15.37
N PHE A 685 -26.45 -18.56 -16.52
CA PHE A 685 -26.17 -17.79 -17.73
C PHE A 685 -26.47 -16.31 -17.57
N ASN A 686 -27.50 -15.95 -16.77
CA ASN A 686 -27.82 -14.55 -16.51
C ASN A 686 -26.71 -13.85 -15.69
N ILE A 687 -26.08 -14.56 -14.74
CA ILE A 687 -24.94 -14.04 -13.97
C ILE A 687 -23.73 -13.87 -14.89
N LEU A 688 -23.44 -14.89 -15.70
CA LEU A 688 -22.32 -14.85 -16.63
C LEU A 688 -22.47 -13.78 -17.71
N LEU A 689 -23.68 -13.46 -18.17
CA LEU A 689 -23.91 -12.35 -19.12
C LEU A 689 -23.37 -11.03 -18.58
N GLN A 690 -23.56 -10.73 -17.30
CA GLN A 690 -23.00 -9.51 -16.70
C GLN A 690 -21.47 -9.52 -16.73
N VAL A 691 -20.87 -10.67 -16.45
CA VAL A 691 -19.39 -10.83 -16.48
C VAL A 691 -18.86 -10.64 -17.90
N LEU A 692 -19.54 -11.24 -18.92
CA LEU A 692 -19.10 -11.18 -20.31
C LEU A 692 -19.25 -9.78 -20.92
N ASP A 693 -20.25 -9.00 -20.48
CA ASP A 693 -20.53 -7.66 -21.00
C ASP A 693 -19.72 -6.56 -20.32
N GLU A 694 -19.69 -6.60 -18.98
CA GLU A 694 -19.13 -5.51 -18.17
C GLU A 694 -17.77 -5.88 -17.52
N GLY A 695 -17.33 -7.13 -17.64
CA GLY A 695 -16.11 -7.60 -16.99
C GLY A 695 -16.12 -7.48 -15.47
N ARG A 696 -17.30 -7.42 -14.85
CA ARG A 696 -17.45 -7.27 -13.42
C ARG A 696 -18.70 -7.97 -12.89
N LEU A 697 -18.64 -8.37 -11.62
CA LEU A 697 -19.77 -8.98 -10.94
C LEU A 697 -19.80 -8.49 -9.49
N THR A 698 -20.95 -8.01 -9.04
CA THR A 698 -21.15 -7.57 -7.66
C THR A 698 -21.68 -8.73 -6.81
N ASP A 699 -21.04 -9.01 -5.69
CA ASP A 699 -21.51 -10.02 -4.75
C ASP A 699 -22.71 -9.51 -3.92
N ASN A 700 -23.34 -10.41 -3.19
CA ASN A 700 -24.50 -10.09 -2.34
C ASN A 700 -24.18 -9.20 -1.15
N LYS A 701 -22.90 -8.91 -0.88
CA LYS A 701 -22.41 -7.94 0.11
C LYS A 701 -22.13 -6.56 -0.51
N GLY A 702 -22.43 -6.36 -1.80
CA GLY A 702 -22.12 -5.13 -2.53
C GLY A 702 -20.67 -5.00 -2.99
N ARG A 703 -19.82 -6.03 -2.83
CA ARG A 703 -18.41 -5.97 -3.19
C ARG A 703 -18.22 -6.34 -4.65
N LEU A 704 -17.43 -5.56 -5.37
CA LEU A 704 -17.15 -5.78 -6.78
C LEU A 704 -16.06 -6.84 -6.97
N ALA A 705 -16.27 -7.81 -7.86
CA ALA A 705 -15.27 -8.70 -8.41
C ALA A 705 -14.97 -8.30 -9.85
N ASP A 706 -13.70 -8.02 -10.16
CA ASP A 706 -13.23 -7.54 -11.45
C ASP A 706 -12.67 -8.69 -12.29
N PHE A 707 -13.32 -8.97 -13.43
CA PHE A 707 -12.96 -10.05 -14.36
C PHE A 707 -12.18 -9.56 -15.60
N LYS A 708 -11.90 -8.26 -15.71
CA LYS A 708 -11.26 -7.68 -16.91
C LYS A 708 -9.91 -8.28 -17.24
N ASN A 709 -9.22 -8.78 -16.23
CA ASN A 709 -7.91 -9.41 -16.38
C ASN A 709 -7.96 -10.95 -16.31
N THR A 710 -9.14 -11.54 -16.41
CA THR A 710 -9.33 -13.00 -16.43
C THR A 710 -9.55 -13.50 -17.84
N ILE A 711 -9.21 -14.78 -18.06
CA ILE A 711 -9.59 -15.53 -19.26
C ILE A 711 -10.66 -16.53 -18.83
N ILE A 712 -11.82 -16.48 -19.50
CA ILE A 712 -12.95 -17.35 -19.19
C ILE A 712 -13.02 -18.46 -20.23
N ILE A 713 -12.87 -19.68 -19.78
CA ILE A 713 -12.98 -20.87 -20.61
C ILE A 713 -14.16 -21.69 -20.11
N MET A 714 -15.13 -21.91 -20.97
CA MET A 714 -16.28 -22.78 -20.73
C MET A 714 -16.08 -24.07 -21.51
N THR A 715 -16.27 -25.23 -20.92
CA THR A 715 -16.21 -26.50 -21.63
C THR A 715 -17.57 -27.12 -21.75
N SER A 716 -17.82 -27.80 -22.84
CA SER A 716 -19.04 -28.57 -23.06
C SER A 716 -18.75 -29.88 -23.82
N ASN A 717 -19.48 -30.90 -23.42
CA ASN A 717 -19.49 -32.19 -24.10
C ASN A 717 -20.73 -32.35 -25.01
N MET A 718 -21.46 -31.27 -25.23
CA MET A 718 -22.66 -31.26 -26.08
C MET A 718 -22.29 -31.66 -27.51
N GLY A 719 -23.11 -32.50 -28.12
CA GLY A 719 -22.90 -33.00 -29.49
C GLY A 719 -21.75 -33.98 -29.65
N SER A 720 -21.17 -34.53 -28.55
CA SER A 720 -20.07 -35.50 -28.62
C SER A 720 -20.38 -36.69 -29.54
N HIS A 721 -21.62 -37.16 -29.57
CA HIS A 721 -22.07 -38.25 -30.45
C HIS A 721 -22.03 -37.84 -31.93
N ILE A 722 -22.38 -36.58 -32.24
CA ILE A 722 -22.34 -36.03 -33.60
C ILE A 722 -20.88 -35.96 -34.10
N ILE A 723 -20.03 -35.46 -33.21
CA ILE A 723 -18.60 -35.36 -33.54
C ILE A 723 -18.02 -36.73 -33.82
N GLN A 724 -18.27 -37.71 -32.95
CA GLN A 724 -17.80 -39.09 -33.15
C GLN A 724 -18.32 -39.70 -34.45
N GLU A 725 -19.62 -39.65 -34.73
CA GLU A 725 -20.22 -40.18 -35.93
C GLU A 725 -19.64 -39.60 -37.21
N LYS A 726 -19.37 -38.27 -37.26
CA LYS A 726 -18.78 -37.62 -38.43
C LYS A 726 -17.32 -38.04 -38.65
N PHE A 727 -16.55 -38.27 -37.58
CA PHE A 727 -15.17 -38.69 -37.67
C PHE A 727 -15.00 -40.19 -37.92
N GLU A 728 -15.90 -41.04 -37.39
CA GLU A 728 -15.93 -42.47 -37.72
C GLU A 728 -16.32 -42.75 -39.19
N ASN A 729 -17.25 -41.94 -39.72
CA ASN A 729 -17.73 -42.05 -41.10
C ASN A 729 -16.99 -41.16 -42.10
N LEU A 730 -15.71 -40.85 -41.86
CA LEU A 730 -14.93 -39.89 -42.62
C LEU A 730 -14.85 -40.27 -44.09
N LYS A 731 -15.58 -39.57 -44.99
CA LYS A 731 -15.58 -39.70 -46.46
C LYS A 731 -14.93 -38.50 -47.15
N GLY A 732 -13.93 -37.85 -46.53
CA GLY A 732 -13.27 -36.67 -47.12
C GLY A 732 -12.08 -36.21 -46.26
N SER A 733 -11.71 -34.93 -46.35
CA SER A 733 -10.66 -34.35 -45.49
C SER A 733 -11.17 -34.15 -44.05
N VAL A 734 -10.27 -34.21 -43.11
CA VAL A 734 -10.54 -33.96 -41.68
C VAL A 734 -11.19 -32.59 -41.45
N GLU A 735 -10.75 -31.59 -42.22
CA GLU A 735 -11.28 -30.20 -42.18
C GLU A 735 -12.76 -30.14 -42.56
N ALA A 736 -13.17 -30.86 -43.64
CA ALA A 736 -14.58 -30.88 -44.05
C ALA A 736 -15.49 -31.59 -43.03
N ALA A 737 -15.00 -32.67 -42.38
CA ALA A 737 -15.71 -33.33 -41.31
C ALA A 737 -15.82 -32.45 -40.06
N THR A 738 -14.75 -31.72 -39.73
CA THR A 738 -14.72 -30.78 -38.62
C THR A 738 -15.75 -29.64 -38.83
N GLU A 739 -15.81 -29.07 -40.01
CA GLU A 739 -16.73 -27.98 -40.32
C GLU A 739 -18.20 -28.46 -40.34
N ALA A 740 -18.44 -29.63 -40.85
CA ALA A 740 -19.79 -30.26 -40.86
C ALA A 740 -20.24 -30.55 -39.42
N ALA A 741 -19.38 -31.13 -38.58
CA ALA A 741 -19.66 -31.36 -37.16
C ALA A 741 -19.87 -30.07 -36.40
N LYS A 742 -19.06 -29.04 -36.64
CA LYS A 742 -19.17 -27.72 -36.03
C LYS A 742 -20.52 -27.08 -36.30
N ASN A 743 -20.98 -27.08 -37.53
CA ASN A 743 -22.27 -26.51 -37.93
C ASN A 743 -23.45 -27.23 -37.24
N GLU A 744 -23.41 -28.53 -37.14
CA GLU A 744 -24.47 -29.34 -36.53
C GLU A 744 -24.50 -29.18 -35.00
N VAL A 745 -23.33 -29.17 -34.38
CA VAL A 745 -23.18 -28.92 -32.91
C VAL A 745 -23.60 -27.47 -32.56
N LEU A 746 -23.25 -26.50 -33.41
CA LEU A 746 -23.72 -25.11 -33.25
C LEU A 746 -25.22 -24.99 -33.37
N GLY A 747 -25.85 -25.78 -34.25
CA GLY A 747 -27.29 -25.87 -34.33
C GLY A 747 -27.94 -26.40 -33.04
N LEU A 748 -27.33 -27.42 -32.44
CA LEU A 748 -27.76 -27.97 -31.15
C LEU A 748 -27.54 -26.96 -30.01
N LEU A 749 -26.42 -26.29 -30.01
CA LEU A 749 -26.10 -25.27 -29.01
C LEU A 749 -27.11 -24.11 -29.02
N LYS A 750 -27.52 -23.64 -30.21
CA LYS A 750 -28.55 -22.57 -30.37
C LYS A 750 -29.91 -22.99 -29.85
N GLN A 751 -30.20 -24.27 -29.76
CA GLN A 751 -31.47 -24.78 -29.20
C GLN A 751 -31.45 -24.88 -27.69
N THR A 752 -30.26 -25.07 -27.11
CA THR A 752 -30.07 -25.33 -25.67
C THR A 752 -29.66 -24.08 -24.88
N VAL A 753 -28.85 -23.24 -25.49
CA VAL A 753 -28.31 -22.03 -24.85
C VAL A 753 -28.92 -20.80 -25.52
N ARG A 754 -29.24 -19.77 -24.71
CA ARG A 754 -29.85 -18.53 -25.23
C ARG A 754 -28.97 -17.84 -26.25
N PRO A 755 -29.50 -17.34 -27.38
CA PRO A 755 -28.73 -16.65 -28.40
C PRO A 755 -27.93 -15.45 -27.86
N GLU A 756 -28.47 -14.75 -26.87
CA GLU A 756 -27.83 -13.61 -26.22
C GLU A 756 -26.50 -14.00 -25.57
N PHE A 757 -26.44 -15.17 -24.96
CA PHE A 757 -25.23 -15.67 -24.34
C PHE A 757 -24.17 -16.08 -25.37
N ILE A 758 -24.61 -16.78 -26.43
CA ILE A 758 -23.73 -17.23 -27.50
C ILE A 758 -23.06 -16.03 -28.20
N ASN A 759 -23.79 -14.93 -28.40
CA ASN A 759 -23.28 -13.72 -29.04
C ASN A 759 -22.27 -12.92 -28.17
N ARG A 760 -22.09 -13.29 -26.91
CA ARG A 760 -21.13 -12.65 -25.99
C ARG A 760 -19.83 -13.43 -25.83
N ILE A 761 -19.78 -14.63 -26.37
CA ILE A 761 -18.58 -15.46 -26.42
C ILE A 761 -17.70 -14.99 -27.55
N ASP A 762 -16.44 -14.71 -27.31
CA ASP A 762 -15.52 -14.22 -28.33
C ASP A 762 -15.23 -15.30 -29.37
N GLU A 763 -14.99 -16.55 -28.91
CA GLU A 763 -14.68 -17.65 -29.83
C GLU A 763 -15.32 -18.97 -29.34
N ILE A 764 -15.93 -19.70 -30.29
CA ILE A 764 -16.44 -21.05 -30.09
C ILE A 764 -15.55 -22.01 -30.85
N VAL A 765 -14.79 -22.80 -30.11
CA VAL A 765 -13.74 -23.67 -30.65
C VAL A 765 -14.14 -25.12 -30.52
N MET A 766 -13.99 -25.88 -31.60
CA MET A 766 -14.25 -27.31 -31.60
C MET A 766 -12.95 -28.11 -31.48
N PHE A 767 -12.85 -28.90 -30.42
CA PHE A 767 -11.78 -29.85 -30.22
C PHE A 767 -12.00 -31.12 -31.04
N THR A 768 -11.05 -31.46 -31.86
CA THR A 768 -11.12 -32.64 -32.69
C THR A 768 -10.75 -33.92 -31.93
N PRO A 769 -11.29 -35.09 -32.28
CA PRO A 769 -10.85 -36.35 -31.70
C PRO A 769 -9.36 -36.60 -31.95
N LEU A 770 -8.70 -37.19 -30.96
CA LEU A 770 -7.25 -37.45 -31.05
C LEU A 770 -6.96 -38.62 -31.99
N THR A 771 -5.94 -38.45 -32.81
CA THR A 771 -5.41 -39.54 -33.68
C THR A 771 -4.44 -40.42 -32.90
N VAL A 772 -4.11 -41.59 -33.43
CA VAL A 772 -3.11 -42.50 -32.82
C VAL A 772 -1.73 -41.82 -32.71
N ASP A 773 -1.34 -41.00 -33.69
CA ASP A 773 -0.11 -40.23 -33.63
C ASP A 773 -0.12 -39.19 -32.48
N ASN A 774 -1.26 -38.56 -32.27
CA ASN A 774 -1.42 -37.64 -31.16
C ASN A 774 -1.32 -38.37 -29.79
N ILE A 775 -1.87 -39.56 -29.67
CA ILE A 775 -1.73 -40.39 -28.46
C ILE A 775 -0.27 -40.79 -28.23
N SER A 776 0.49 -41.13 -29.25
CA SER A 776 1.92 -41.47 -29.13
C SER A 776 2.73 -40.27 -28.60
N LYS A 777 2.44 -39.08 -29.09
CA LYS A 777 3.06 -37.84 -28.57
C LYS A 777 2.68 -37.58 -27.11
N ILE A 778 1.40 -37.81 -26.73
CA ILE A 778 0.92 -37.64 -25.34
C ILE A 778 1.60 -38.65 -24.42
N VAL A 779 1.75 -39.93 -24.84
CA VAL A 779 2.50 -40.93 -24.07
C VAL A 779 3.94 -40.49 -23.85
N SER A 780 4.61 -39.98 -24.88
CA SER A 780 5.98 -39.47 -24.80
C SER A 780 6.09 -38.31 -23.80
N LEU A 781 5.12 -37.38 -23.77
CA LEU A 781 5.06 -36.29 -22.80
C LEU A 781 4.85 -36.80 -21.36
N GLN A 782 3.99 -37.80 -21.16
CA GLN A 782 3.78 -38.42 -19.84
C GLN A 782 5.05 -39.16 -19.37
N LEU A 783 5.74 -39.87 -20.26
CA LEU A 783 7.03 -40.52 -19.93
C LEU A 783 8.12 -39.50 -19.59
N LYS A 784 8.20 -38.36 -20.30
CA LYS A 784 9.10 -37.25 -19.91
C LYS A 784 8.83 -36.72 -18.49
N SER A 785 7.58 -36.68 -18.09
CA SER A 785 7.22 -36.31 -16.73
C SER A 785 7.70 -37.33 -15.70
N VAL A 786 7.63 -38.63 -16.03
CA VAL A 786 8.18 -39.74 -15.20
C VAL A 786 9.69 -39.64 -15.13
N THR A 787 10.37 -39.39 -16.25
CA THR A 787 11.84 -39.23 -16.29
C THR A 787 12.29 -38.06 -15.39
N LYS A 788 11.60 -36.92 -15.44
CA LYS A 788 11.90 -35.79 -14.54
C LYS A 788 11.77 -36.17 -13.07
N MET A 789 10.76 -36.96 -12.73
CA MET A 789 10.53 -37.43 -11.36
C MET A 789 11.65 -38.38 -10.88
N LEU A 790 12.11 -39.25 -11.76
CA LEU A 790 13.22 -40.20 -11.50
C LEU A 790 14.58 -39.50 -11.40
N ALA A 791 14.79 -38.46 -12.22
CA ALA A 791 16.01 -37.64 -12.17
C ALA A 791 16.24 -37.00 -10.79
N LEU A 792 15.17 -36.65 -10.05
CA LEU A 792 15.27 -36.19 -8.66
C LEU A 792 15.82 -37.26 -7.69
N GLN A 793 15.77 -38.52 -8.08
CA GLN A 793 16.31 -39.66 -7.31
C GLN A 793 17.64 -40.18 -7.91
N GLY A 794 18.23 -39.44 -8.88
CA GLY A 794 19.47 -39.83 -9.55
C GLY A 794 19.29 -40.96 -10.58
N ILE A 795 18.06 -41.24 -11.04
CA ILE A 795 17.77 -42.31 -12.00
C ILE A 795 17.42 -41.68 -13.35
N THR A 796 18.08 -42.09 -14.42
CA THR A 796 17.78 -41.69 -15.79
C THR A 796 16.92 -42.74 -16.49
N MET A 797 15.88 -42.35 -17.19
CA MET A 797 15.02 -43.28 -17.95
C MET A 797 14.80 -42.78 -19.37
N ASP A 798 15.02 -43.67 -20.35
CA ASP A 798 14.63 -43.48 -21.74
C ASP A 798 13.65 -44.56 -22.19
N ALA A 799 12.86 -44.30 -23.22
CA ALA A 799 11.86 -45.24 -23.74
C ALA A 799 12.06 -45.50 -25.23
N THR A 800 11.97 -46.78 -25.63
CA THR A 800 12.02 -47.15 -27.03
C THR A 800 10.71 -46.80 -27.78
N PRO A 801 10.75 -46.63 -29.11
CA PRO A 801 9.56 -46.43 -29.94
C PRO A 801 8.52 -47.55 -29.77
N GLU A 802 8.97 -48.77 -29.55
CA GLU A 802 8.15 -49.97 -29.35
C GLU A 802 7.39 -49.88 -28.02
N ALA A 803 8.04 -49.38 -26.95
CA ALA A 803 7.40 -49.14 -25.65
C ALA A 803 6.34 -48.04 -25.74
N ILE A 804 6.64 -46.97 -26.48
CA ILE A 804 5.70 -45.87 -26.71
C ILE A 804 4.50 -46.40 -27.53
N ALA A 805 4.71 -47.18 -28.58
CA ALA A 805 3.64 -47.76 -29.38
C ALA A 805 2.74 -48.69 -28.56
N TYR A 806 3.34 -49.56 -27.71
CA TYR A 806 2.60 -50.43 -26.81
C TYR A 806 1.73 -49.69 -25.80
N LEU A 807 2.29 -48.65 -25.17
CA LEU A 807 1.54 -47.83 -24.24
C LEU A 807 0.44 -47.01 -24.93
N SER A 808 0.67 -46.60 -26.16
CA SER A 808 -0.30 -45.87 -26.99
C SER A 808 -1.49 -46.75 -27.37
N ASP A 809 -1.23 -47.96 -27.78
CA ASP A 809 -2.29 -48.94 -28.15
C ASP A 809 -3.17 -49.28 -26.94
N LYS A 810 -2.56 -49.54 -25.77
CA LYS A 810 -3.30 -49.77 -24.52
C LYS A 810 -3.97 -48.52 -23.95
N GLY A 811 -3.46 -47.32 -24.24
CA GLY A 811 -3.95 -46.07 -23.74
C GLY A 811 -4.97 -45.38 -24.64
N TYR A 812 -5.16 -45.82 -25.83
CA TYR A 812 -6.10 -45.27 -26.78
C TYR A 812 -7.51 -45.84 -26.58
N ASP A 813 -8.47 -44.96 -26.45
CA ASP A 813 -9.89 -45.27 -26.47
C ASP A 813 -10.66 -44.23 -27.30
N PRO A 814 -11.35 -44.62 -28.35
CA PRO A 814 -12.06 -43.69 -29.22
C PRO A 814 -13.10 -42.83 -28.48
N HIS A 815 -13.68 -43.32 -27.38
CA HIS A 815 -14.73 -42.66 -26.60
C HIS A 815 -14.17 -41.77 -25.49
N PHE A 816 -13.02 -42.14 -24.90
CA PHE A 816 -12.42 -41.46 -23.77
C PHE A 816 -11.13 -40.70 -24.09
N GLY A 817 -10.69 -40.70 -25.34
CA GLY A 817 -9.51 -40.00 -25.82
C GLY A 817 -8.23 -40.41 -25.09
N ALA A 818 -7.44 -39.42 -24.63
CA ALA A 818 -6.20 -39.67 -23.91
C ALA A 818 -6.38 -39.91 -22.39
N ARG A 819 -7.61 -39.87 -21.84
CA ARG A 819 -7.86 -40.05 -20.40
C ARG A 819 -7.31 -41.37 -19.84
N PRO A 820 -7.40 -42.50 -20.55
CA PRO A 820 -6.82 -43.78 -20.09
C PRO A 820 -5.28 -43.77 -20.07
N VAL A 821 -4.59 -43.02 -20.92
CA VAL A 821 -3.12 -42.99 -21.03
C VAL A 821 -2.45 -42.81 -19.66
N LYS A 822 -2.88 -41.85 -18.87
CA LYS A 822 -2.31 -41.59 -17.54
C LYS A 822 -2.44 -42.79 -16.61
N ARG A 823 -3.56 -43.52 -16.66
CA ARG A 823 -3.78 -44.73 -15.86
C ARG A 823 -2.91 -45.88 -16.36
N VAL A 824 -2.75 -46.02 -17.66
CA VAL A 824 -1.89 -47.03 -18.25
C VAL A 824 -0.43 -46.82 -17.87
N VAL A 825 0.09 -45.59 -18.01
CA VAL A 825 1.45 -45.25 -17.56
C VAL A 825 1.60 -45.50 -16.05
N GLN A 826 0.64 -45.12 -15.23
CA GLN A 826 0.70 -45.40 -13.78
C GLN A 826 0.77 -46.92 -13.49
N ARG A 827 -0.07 -47.68 -14.14
CA ARG A 827 -0.18 -49.14 -13.85
C ARG A 827 0.98 -49.93 -14.44
N GLU A 828 1.32 -49.65 -15.69
CA GLU A 828 2.29 -50.47 -16.46
C GLU A 828 3.73 -49.99 -16.23
N VAL A 829 3.96 -48.66 -15.97
CA VAL A 829 5.29 -48.12 -15.79
C VAL A 829 5.58 -47.86 -14.31
N LEU A 830 4.86 -46.89 -13.68
CA LEU A 830 5.21 -46.43 -12.33
C LEU A 830 5.09 -47.53 -11.29
N ASN A 831 4.01 -48.35 -11.31
CA ASN A 831 3.82 -49.41 -10.34
C ASN A 831 4.83 -50.56 -10.48
N GLN A 832 5.31 -50.84 -11.73
CA GLN A 832 6.34 -51.83 -11.94
C GLN A 832 7.72 -51.28 -11.56
N LEU A 833 8.02 -50.08 -11.96
CA LEU A 833 9.26 -49.38 -11.64
C LEU A 833 9.46 -49.26 -10.12
N SER A 834 8.40 -48.90 -9.37
CA SER A 834 8.47 -48.82 -7.93
C SER A 834 8.79 -50.16 -7.24
N LYS A 835 8.33 -51.29 -7.82
CA LYS A 835 8.69 -52.60 -7.30
C LYS A 835 10.17 -52.93 -7.57
N GLU A 836 10.69 -52.59 -8.73
CA GLU A 836 12.09 -52.81 -9.08
C GLU A 836 13.05 -51.93 -8.24
N ILE A 837 12.67 -50.71 -7.93
CA ILE A 837 13.42 -49.83 -7.05
C ILE A 837 13.40 -50.35 -5.61
N LEU A 838 12.23 -50.76 -5.09
CA LEU A 838 12.10 -51.30 -3.73
C LEU A 838 12.78 -52.66 -3.58
N ALA A 839 12.84 -53.45 -4.64
CA ALA A 839 13.57 -54.70 -4.67
C ALA A 839 15.11 -54.56 -4.75
N GLY A 840 15.59 -53.30 -4.92
CA GLY A 840 17.01 -53.01 -5.04
C GLY A 840 17.62 -53.38 -6.43
N ASN A 841 16.77 -53.70 -7.41
CA ASN A 841 17.23 -54.03 -8.78
C ASN A 841 17.62 -52.75 -9.59
N ILE A 842 17.11 -51.59 -9.14
CA ILE A 842 17.41 -50.28 -9.69
C ILE A 842 17.93 -49.41 -8.53
N THR A 843 19.16 -48.95 -8.68
CA THR A 843 19.85 -48.09 -7.67
C THR A 843 20.00 -46.67 -8.20
N THR A 844 20.43 -45.74 -7.36
CA THR A 844 20.87 -44.40 -7.75
C THR A 844 21.96 -44.54 -8.81
N ASP A 845 21.98 -43.61 -9.78
CA ASP A 845 22.87 -43.58 -10.96
C ASP A 845 22.60 -44.69 -12.05
N SER A 846 21.45 -45.37 -11.96
CA SER A 846 21.04 -46.33 -12.99
C SER A 846 20.47 -45.63 -14.21
N ILE A 847 20.83 -46.15 -15.41
CA ILE A 847 20.24 -45.75 -16.68
C ILE A 847 19.28 -46.86 -17.10
N ILE A 848 17.98 -46.53 -17.15
CA ILE A 848 16.92 -47.49 -17.48
C ILE A 848 16.44 -47.26 -18.91
N LEU A 849 16.41 -48.31 -19.69
CA LEU A 849 15.72 -48.30 -20.99
C LEU A 849 14.40 -49.05 -20.86
N LEU A 850 13.29 -48.32 -21.04
CA LEU A 850 11.95 -48.88 -21.10
C LEU A 850 11.71 -49.45 -22.49
N ASP A 851 11.54 -50.76 -22.61
CA ASP A 851 11.33 -51.47 -23.86
C ASP A 851 10.06 -52.32 -23.84
N ALA A 852 9.53 -52.67 -24.99
CA ALA A 852 8.42 -53.60 -25.12
C ALA A 852 8.83 -54.84 -25.85
N PHE A 853 8.72 -55.98 -25.21
CA PHE A 853 9.05 -57.31 -25.79
C PHE A 853 7.93 -58.32 -25.48
N ASP A 854 7.52 -59.08 -26.48
CA ASP A 854 6.49 -60.13 -26.38
C ASP A 854 5.20 -59.66 -25.71
N GLY A 855 4.75 -58.44 -26.03
CA GLY A 855 3.52 -57.87 -25.48
C GLY A 855 3.56 -57.46 -24.00
N LYS A 856 4.79 -57.25 -23.45
CA LYS A 856 5.01 -56.78 -22.05
C LYS A 856 6.11 -55.71 -22.04
N LEU A 857 5.99 -54.77 -21.08
CA LEU A 857 7.03 -53.81 -20.81
C LEU A 857 8.16 -54.45 -19.99
N VAL A 858 9.40 -54.12 -20.38
CA VAL A 858 10.62 -54.62 -19.74
C VAL A 858 11.50 -53.38 -19.42
N PHE A 859 12.05 -53.38 -18.21
CA PHE A 859 13.02 -52.40 -17.78
C PHE A 859 14.42 -52.98 -17.92
N ARG A 860 15.19 -52.42 -18.86
CA ARG A 860 16.59 -52.84 -19.07
C ARG A 860 17.52 -51.87 -18.36
N ASN A 861 18.28 -52.39 -17.41
CA ASN A 861 19.29 -51.59 -16.74
C ASN A 861 20.56 -51.59 -17.64
N GLN A 862 20.91 -50.43 -18.21
CA GLN A 862 22.20 -50.26 -18.88
C GLN A 862 23.23 -49.89 -17.78
N SER A 863 23.97 -50.88 -17.31
CA SER A 863 25.17 -50.62 -16.55
C SER A 863 26.12 -49.77 -17.41
N GLN A 864 26.59 -48.65 -16.90
CA GLN A 864 27.73 -47.96 -17.48
C GLN A 864 28.88 -48.95 -17.54
N GLU A 865 29.30 -49.35 -18.75
CA GLU A 865 30.65 -49.90 -18.95
C GLU A 865 31.62 -48.75 -18.64
N VAL A 866 32.38 -48.92 -17.52
CA VAL A 866 33.43 -48.04 -17.02
C VAL A 866 34.57 -47.92 -18.03
#